data_313a272deb23d52ce9312876ca6c20c4
#
_entry.id   313a272deb23d52ce9312876ca6c20c4
#
_cell.length_a   1.000
_cell.length_b   1.000
_cell.length_c   1.000
_cell.angle_alpha   90.00
_cell.angle_beta   90.00
_cell.angle_gamma   90.00
#
_symmetry.space_group_name_H-M   'P 1'
#
loop_
_entity.id
_entity.type
_entity.pdbx_description
1 polymer ?
#
loop_
_entity_poly.entity_id
_entity_poly.type
_entity_poly.pdbx_seq_one_letter_code
_entity_poly.pdbx_strand_id
1 'polypeptide(L)'
;MKQQWRGFKGVKWLDEVNVRDFIQNNYTPYDGDASFLAKPTEATNILWGKLQELQKEERAKGGVLDMETEIVSSMTAYGAAYIDPALKDLEKVVGLQTDKPLKRAFMPYGGIKMAEQACQTYGYQPSERLHEIFTKYCKTHNEGVFDAYTDEMKRVRHNHILTGLPDTYGRGRIVGDYRRVALYGIDFLIEQKEIDKYNCGKRSMSEEIIRLREEISMQIKALKEMKKMAEIYGYDISQPAQNAREAVQWLYFGYLAAVKTQNGAAMSVGRVSTFLDIYITRDLNEGTLTESEAQELIDHLVMKFRMVKFARIQSYNELFSGDPVWATLEVGGLGQDGRHQVTKNCYRFLHTLQNMGPSPEPNLTVLYSPRLPENFKNYAAKISVETSSIQYENDDVMRPIWGDDYSICCCVSATQTGKEMQFFGARANMAKTLLYAINGGVDAKTREQCGPRFRPITSEYLTWEELEPRFRDMLDWLADVYVNTLNLIHYMHDKYFYEAAEMALIDTDVRRTFATGIAGFSHVVDSICAVKYAKVKIIRDETGFNVDYEVEGDFPRYGNDDDRADEVALWVLKTFLAKIKRHRTYRNSEPTTSILTITSNVVYGKYTGNLPDGRRAGTPLAPGANPSYGAEKNGLLASLNSVAKLPYEYALDGISNTQTISPDTLGHTDEERAQTLVSVMDGYFTRGAHHLNVNVFGVEKLKDAMEHPEKPEYANFTIRVSGYAVKFIDLTREQQEDVIARQAHTRM
;
A
#
# COMPACT_ATOMS: atom_id res chain seq x y z
N MET A 1 -34.06 17.76 11.03
CA MET A 1 -32.63 17.30 11.19
C MET A 1 -32.62 16.36 12.40
N LYS A 2 -32.04 15.18 12.27
CA LYS A 2 -31.88 14.24 13.39
C LYS A 2 -31.07 14.91 14.51
N GLN A 3 -31.33 14.55 15.76
CA GLN A 3 -30.64 15.15 16.92
C GLN A 3 -29.12 14.96 16.85
N GLN A 4 -28.66 13.83 16.32
CA GLN A 4 -27.25 13.47 16.14
C GLN A 4 -26.49 14.42 15.20
N TRP A 5 -27.21 15.05 14.28
CA TRP A 5 -26.61 16.00 13.30
C TRP A 5 -26.75 17.47 13.75
N ARG A 6 -27.19 17.69 14.96
CA ARG A 6 -27.34 19.05 15.52
C ARG A 6 -25.98 19.76 15.50
N GLY A 7 -25.98 21.00 15.01
CA GLY A 7 -24.79 21.83 14.91
C GLY A 7 -24.01 21.68 13.59
N PHE A 8 -24.31 20.67 12.77
CA PHE A 8 -23.69 20.50 11.46
C PHE A 8 -24.39 21.31 10.37
N LYS A 9 -23.60 21.78 9.39
CA LYS A 9 -24.03 22.61 8.26
C LYS A 9 -24.09 21.81 6.96
N GLY A 10 -24.79 22.37 5.98
CA GLY A 10 -24.99 21.76 4.66
C GLY A 10 -26.29 20.99 4.58
N VAL A 11 -26.76 20.72 3.37
CA VAL A 11 -28.03 20.03 3.11
C VAL A 11 -27.90 18.85 2.16
N LYS A 12 -26.91 18.88 1.25
CA LYS A 12 -26.76 17.85 0.22
C LYS A 12 -26.44 16.48 0.82
N TRP A 13 -25.55 16.44 1.78
CA TRP A 13 -25.19 15.20 2.50
C TRP A 13 -26.34 14.64 3.40
N LEU A 14 -27.41 15.42 3.63
CA LEU A 14 -28.59 14.95 4.36
C LEU A 14 -29.51 14.12 3.46
N ASP A 15 -29.55 14.41 2.18
CA ASP A 15 -30.48 13.83 1.20
C ASP A 15 -29.85 12.64 0.45
N GLU A 16 -28.54 12.60 0.37
CA GLU A 16 -27.76 11.55 -0.33
C GLU A 16 -26.48 11.20 0.43
N VAL A 17 -25.90 10.05 0.17
CA VAL A 17 -24.58 9.68 0.72
C VAL A 17 -23.50 10.56 0.09
N ASN A 18 -23.07 11.59 0.82
CA ASN A 18 -22.08 12.57 0.35
C ASN A 18 -21.20 13.08 1.49
N VAL A 19 -20.25 12.24 1.91
CA VAL A 19 -19.31 12.57 3.00
C VAL A 19 -18.44 13.77 2.67
N ARG A 20 -18.06 13.92 1.38
CA ARG A 20 -17.29 15.08 0.94
C ARG A 20 -18.01 16.40 1.19
N ASP A 21 -19.32 16.48 0.85
CA ASP A 21 -20.13 17.68 1.10
C ASP A 21 -20.24 17.98 2.61
N PHE A 22 -20.39 16.94 3.43
CA PHE A 22 -20.36 17.10 4.88
C PHE A 22 -19.05 17.71 5.37
N ILE A 23 -17.90 17.18 4.93
CA ILE A 23 -16.58 17.68 5.32
C ILE A 23 -16.42 19.14 4.89
N GLN A 24 -16.69 19.47 3.63
CA GLN A 24 -16.51 20.82 3.09
C GLN A 24 -17.32 21.90 3.83
N ASN A 25 -18.48 21.53 4.35
CA ASN A 25 -19.33 22.46 5.10
C ASN A 25 -18.99 22.60 6.59
N ASN A 26 -18.25 21.62 7.16
CA ASN A 26 -18.14 21.50 8.62
C ASN A 26 -16.72 21.53 9.18
N TYR A 27 -15.66 21.23 8.40
CA TYR A 27 -14.30 21.24 8.94
C TYR A 27 -13.78 22.67 9.16
N THR A 28 -12.87 22.81 10.11
CA THR A 28 -12.21 24.06 10.41
C THR A 28 -10.70 23.90 10.16
N PRO A 29 -10.12 24.59 9.15
CA PRO A 29 -8.68 24.60 8.96
C PRO A 29 -7.93 25.08 10.21
N TYR A 30 -6.76 24.53 10.46
CA TYR A 30 -5.92 24.87 11.60
C TYR A 30 -4.52 25.31 11.15
N ASP A 31 -4.20 26.59 11.40
CA ASP A 31 -2.91 27.23 11.07
C ASP A 31 -1.96 27.32 12.26
N GLY A 32 -2.40 26.89 13.44
CA GLY A 32 -1.61 26.94 14.67
C GLY A 32 -0.50 25.89 14.72
N ASP A 33 0.18 25.86 15.84
CA ASP A 33 1.27 24.91 16.11
C ASP A 33 0.83 23.67 16.89
N ALA A 34 1.80 22.84 17.29
CA ALA A 34 1.58 21.56 18.00
C ALA A 34 1.39 21.73 19.52
N SER A 35 1.28 22.96 20.07
CA SER A 35 1.25 23.22 21.52
C SER A 35 0.04 22.66 22.25
N PHE A 36 -1.06 22.40 21.55
CA PHE A 36 -2.29 21.81 22.11
C PHE A 36 -2.20 20.27 22.31
N LEU A 37 -1.20 19.61 21.74
CA LEU A 37 -1.07 18.15 21.78
C LEU A 37 -0.86 17.63 23.20
N ALA A 38 -1.60 16.60 23.56
CA ALA A 38 -1.54 15.99 24.88
C ALA A 38 -0.56 14.81 24.92
N LYS A 39 0.06 14.63 26.07
CA LYS A 39 0.82 13.41 26.38
C LYS A 39 -0.12 12.20 26.43
N PRO A 40 0.41 10.97 26.26
CA PRO A 40 -0.40 9.76 26.38
C PRO A 40 -1.01 9.70 27.79
N THR A 41 -2.29 9.30 27.86
CA THR A 41 -2.97 9.09 29.15
C THR A 41 -2.41 7.86 29.86
N GLU A 42 -2.74 7.68 31.14
CA GLU A 42 -2.40 6.48 31.88
C GLU A 42 -2.99 5.23 31.22
N ALA A 43 -4.24 5.29 30.73
CA ALA A 43 -4.87 4.20 30.01
C ALA A 43 -4.10 3.84 28.72
N THR A 44 -3.71 4.84 27.93
CA THR A 44 -2.87 4.65 26.73
C THR A 44 -1.55 3.94 27.11
N ASN A 45 -0.87 4.40 28.15
CA ASN A 45 0.41 3.81 28.58
C ASN A 45 0.26 2.36 29.04
N ILE A 46 -0.78 2.04 29.80
CA ILE A 46 -1.04 0.67 30.31
C ILE A 46 -1.34 -0.26 29.12
N LEU A 47 -2.28 0.11 28.25
CA LEU A 47 -2.67 -0.72 27.10
C LEU A 47 -1.53 -0.89 26.09
N TRP A 48 -0.79 0.19 25.80
CA TRP A 48 0.37 0.12 24.93
C TRP A 48 1.49 -0.72 25.51
N GLY A 49 1.77 -0.59 26.82
CA GLY A 49 2.74 -1.43 27.52
C GLY A 49 2.38 -2.92 27.41
N LYS A 50 1.09 -3.27 27.61
CA LYS A 50 0.60 -4.63 27.43
C LYS A 50 0.79 -5.15 26.00
N LEU A 51 0.50 -4.33 25.01
CA LEU A 51 0.67 -4.69 23.60
C LEU A 51 2.16 -4.89 23.24
N GLN A 52 3.05 -4.05 23.78
CA GLN A 52 4.50 -4.22 23.62
C GLN A 52 5.03 -5.53 24.22
N GLU A 53 4.51 -5.96 25.37
CA GLU A 53 4.84 -7.26 25.97
C GLU A 53 4.43 -8.41 25.01
N LEU A 54 3.21 -8.37 24.47
CA LEU A 54 2.73 -9.36 23.51
C LEU A 54 3.55 -9.37 22.20
N GLN A 55 3.95 -8.20 21.71
CA GLN A 55 4.84 -8.10 20.53
C GLN A 55 6.25 -8.65 20.81
N LYS A 56 6.74 -8.48 22.03
CA LYS A 56 8.02 -9.09 22.45
C LYS A 56 7.91 -10.60 22.47
N GLU A 57 6.82 -11.14 23.01
CA GLU A 57 6.53 -12.58 22.99
C GLU A 57 6.36 -13.10 21.55
N GLU A 58 5.66 -12.37 20.69
CA GLU A 58 5.51 -12.70 19.25
C GLU A 58 6.88 -12.87 18.59
N ARG A 59 7.80 -11.93 18.80
CA ARG A 59 9.17 -12.03 18.27
C ARG A 59 9.93 -13.23 18.83
N ALA A 60 9.82 -13.49 20.14
CA ALA A 60 10.48 -14.63 20.77
C ALA A 60 9.99 -15.98 20.23
N LYS A 61 8.75 -16.02 19.71
CA LYS A 61 8.14 -17.20 19.06
C LYS A 61 8.39 -17.25 17.52
N GLY A 62 9.29 -16.44 17.00
CA GLY A 62 9.61 -16.45 15.56
C GLY A 62 8.66 -15.64 14.69
N GLY A 63 7.93 -14.64 15.25
CA GLY A 63 7.09 -13.69 14.54
C GLY A 63 5.59 -14.04 14.47
N VAL A 64 5.16 -15.11 15.16
CA VAL A 64 3.75 -15.47 15.31
C VAL A 64 3.43 -15.77 16.77
N LEU A 65 2.58 -14.93 17.37
CA LEU A 65 2.17 -15.11 18.77
C LEU A 65 1.18 -16.26 18.92
N ASP A 66 0.14 -16.26 18.08
CA ASP A 66 -0.93 -17.25 18.06
C ASP A 66 -1.60 -17.29 16.67
N MET A 67 -2.20 -18.42 16.31
CA MET A 67 -2.87 -18.63 15.03
C MET A 67 -4.20 -19.34 15.23
N GLU A 68 -5.23 -18.91 14.50
CA GLU A 68 -6.52 -19.58 14.48
C GLU A 68 -6.43 -20.93 13.76
N THR A 69 -7.01 -21.98 14.34
CA THR A 69 -6.98 -23.33 13.77
C THR A 69 -8.36 -23.98 13.66
N GLU A 70 -9.39 -23.36 14.26
CA GLU A 70 -10.72 -23.95 14.40
C GLU A 70 -11.83 -23.19 13.64
N ILE A 71 -11.65 -21.87 13.48
CA ILE A 71 -12.70 -20.97 13.01
C ILE A 71 -12.25 -20.24 11.75
N VAL A 72 -13.08 -20.29 10.69
CA VAL A 72 -12.94 -19.40 9.54
C VAL A 72 -13.42 -18.01 9.92
N SER A 73 -12.62 -16.98 9.66
CA SER A 73 -12.92 -15.60 10.01
C SER A 73 -14.19 -15.09 9.33
N SER A 74 -15.03 -14.44 10.11
CA SER A 74 -16.19 -13.65 9.66
C SER A 74 -16.47 -12.55 10.67
N MET A 75 -17.36 -11.61 10.34
CA MET A 75 -17.67 -10.48 11.23
C MET A 75 -18.17 -10.94 12.62
N THR A 76 -18.90 -12.03 12.68
CA THR A 76 -19.54 -12.56 13.90
C THR A 76 -18.95 -13.89 14.38
N ALA A 77 -17.77 -14.27 13.86
CA ALA A 77 -17.14 -15.55 14.22
C ALA A 77 -16.69 -15.62 15.68
N TYR A 78 -16.44 -14.49 16.32
CA TYR A 78 -15.93 -14.40 17.68
C TYR A 78 -16.83 -13.57 18.57
N GLY A 79 -16.81 -13.85 19.88
CA GLY A 79 -17.40 -12.99 20.91
C GLY A 79 -16.64 -11.68 21.09
N ALA A 80 -17.06 -10.87 22.07
CA ALA A 80 -16.33 -9.64 22.41
C ALA A 80 -14.93 -9.95 22.93
N ALA A 81 -13.94 -9.32 22.34
CA ALA A 81 -12.53 -9.51 22.66
C ALA A 81 -11.82 -8.17 22.87
N TYR A 82 -10.85 -8.16 23.77
CA TYR A 82 -10.13 -6.99 24.26
C TYR A 82 -8.63 -7.27 24.29
N ILE A 83 -7.81 -6.20 24.32
CA ILE A 83 -6.35 -6.32 24.46
C ILE A 83 -6.01 -7.15 25.70
N ASP A 84 -6.66 -6.85 26.84
CA ASP A 84 -6.66 -7.65 28.03
C ASP A 84 -8.07 -7.57 28.67
N PRO A 85 -8.78 -8.69 28.85
CA PRO A 85 -10.11 -8.67 29.45
C PRO A 85 -10.19 -8.00 30.83
N ALA A 86 -9.09 -8.03 31.61
CA ALA A 86 -9.02 -7.38 32.92
C ALA A 86 -8.89 -5.84 32.80
N LEU A 87 -8.49 -5.34 31.64
CA LEU A 87 -8.27 -3.93 31.34
C LEU A 87 -9.31 -3.36 30.36
N LYS A 88 -10.38 -4.09 30.06
CA LYS A 88 -11.39 -3.72 29.06
C LYS A 88 -11.98 -2.33 29.24
N ASP A 89 -12.15 -1.87 30.48
CA ASP A 89 -12.73 -0.57 30.80
C ASP A 89 -11.79 0.60 30.46
N LEU A 90 -10.51 0.33 30.24
CA LEU A 90 -9.52 1.30 29.77
C LEU A 90 -9.62 1.51 28.25
N GLU A 91 -10.11 0.54 27.48
CA GLU A 91 -10.20 0.65 26.04
C GLU A 91 -11.28 1.64 25.61
N LYS A 92 -10.91 2.74 24.97
CA LYS A 92 -11.86 3.74 24.43
C LYS A 92 -12.34 3.39 23.02
N VAL A 93 -11.59 2.55 22.31
CA VAL A 93 -11.97 1.94 21.03
C VAL A 93 -11.90 0.43 21.21
N VAL A 94 -13.01 -0.28 21.03
CA VAL A 94 -13.09 -1.73 21.25
C VAL A 94 -13.22 -2.50 19.94
N GLY A 95 -12.86 -3.76 19.98
CA GLY A 95 -12.95 -4.68 18.85
C GLY A 95 -11.61 -5.24 18.43
N LEU A 96 -11.53 -6.57 18.26
CA LEU A 96 -10.36 -7.28 17.75
C LEU A 96 -10.72 -8.11 16.52
N GLN A 97 -9.72 -8.38 15.69
CA GLN A 97 -9.87 -9.23 14.50
C GLN A 97 -10.29 -10.67 14.87
N THR A 98 -9.77 -11.20 15.97
CA THR A 98 -10.07 -12.52 16.52
C THR A 98 -10.50 -12.41 17.99
N ASP A 99 -10.45 -13.51 18.74
CA ASP A 99 -10.73 -13.58 20.17
C ASP A 99 -9.56 -13.09 21.05
N LYS A 100 -8.36 -12.88 20.45
CA LYS A 100 -7.17 -12.43 21.16
C LYS A 100 -6.35 -11.43 20.35
N PRO A 101 -5.62 -10.50 21.02
CA PRO A 101 -4.71 -9.58 20.33
C PRO A 101 -3.59 -10.36 19.62
N LEU A 102 -3.18 -9.89 18.44
CA LEU A 102 -2.11 -10.44 17.61
C LEU A 102 -2.31 -11.91 17.17
N LYS A 103 -3.44 -12.55 17.48
CA LYS A 103 -3.77 -13.88 16.95
C LYS A 103 -4.16 -13.75 15.48
N ARG A 104 -3.51 -14.51 14.61
CA ARG A 104 -3.72 -14.45 13.16
C ARG A 104 -5.02 -15.15 12.78
N ALA A 105 -5.85 -14.45 12.02
CA ALA A 105 -7.12 -14.99 11.54
C ALA A 105 -6.91 -16.04 10.45
N PHE A 106 -7.75 -17.09 10.44
CA PHE A 106 -7.84 -18.04 9.38
C PHE A 106 -8.84 -17.54 8.33
N MET A 107 -8.31 -16.99 7.24
CA MET A 107 -9.12 -16.32 6.23
C MET A 107 -9.63 -17.30 5.16
N PRO A 108 -10.82 -17.09 4.59
CA PRO A 108 -11.39 -17.96 3.57
C PRO A 108 -10.75 -17.83 2.18
N TYR A 109 -9.82 -16.90 2.02
CA TYR A 109 -9.06 -16.71 0.78
C TYR A 109 -7.84 -17.62 0.70
N GLY A 110 -7.27 -17.76 -0.47
CA GLY A 110 -6.04 -18.48 -0.66
C GLY A 110 -6.16 -20.02 -0.55
N GLY A 111 -7.32 -20.53 -0.17
CA GLY A 111 -7.60 -21.94 -0.08
C GLY A 111 -6.93 -22.66 1.09
N ILE A 112 -7.33 -23.91 1.31
CA ILE A 112 -6.87 -24.73 2.43
C ILE A 112 -5.35 -24.98 2.38
N LYS A 113 -4.78 -25.22 1.20
CA LYS A 113 -3.34 -25.51 1.06
C LYS A 113 -2.46 -24.38 1.59
N MET A 114 -2.82 -23.13 1.33
CA MET A 114 -2.07 -21.97 1.84
C MET A 114 -2.22 -21.82 3.35
N ALA A 115 -3.43 -22.01 3.85
CA ALA A 115 -3.71 -21.91 5.28
C ALA A 115 -3.01 -23.05 6.05
N GLU A 116 -3.02 -24.28 5.54
CA GLU A 116 -2.27 -25.40 6.09
C GLU A 116 -0.76 -25.16 6.07
N GLN A 117 -0.24 -24.65 4.96
CA GLN A 117 1.18 -24.32 4.85
C GLN A 117 1.60 -23.20 5.81
N ALA A 118 0.76 -22.16 5.98
CA ALA A 118 1.00 -21.11 6.96
C ALA A 118 1.00 -21.68 8.39
N CYS A 119 0.01 -22.49 8.75
CA CYS A 119 -0.04 -23.17 10.06
C CYS A 119 1.19 -24.04 10.27
N GLN A 120 1.54 -24.89 9.31
CA GLN A 120 2.69 -25.80 9.41
C GLN A 120 4.01 -25.04 9.61
N THR A 121 4.21 -23.94 8.90
CA THR A 121 5.43 -23.11 9.03
C THR A 121 5.64 -22.62 10.45
N TYR A 122 4.58 -22.32 11.17
CA TYR A 122 4.63 -21.79 12.52
C TYR A 122 4.27 -22.80 13.62
N GLY A 123 4.20 -24.10 13.29
CA GLY A 123 3.97 -25.18 14.26
C GLY A 123 2.50 -25.37 14.67
N TYR A 124 1.56 -24.91 13.88
CA TYR A 124 0.11 -25.07 14.05
C TYR A 124 -0.44 -26.07 13.04
N GLN A 125 -1.62 -26.60 13.32
CA GLN A 125 -2.35 -27.48 12.40
C GLN A 125 -3.83 -27.14 12.45
N PRO A 126 -4.50 -26.89 11.29
CA PRO A 126 -5.93 -26.69 11.22
C PRO A 126 -6.69 -27.94 11.67
N SER A 127 -7.86 -27.76 12.29
CA SER A 127 -8.73 -28.87 12.66
C SER A 127 -9.25 -29.61 11.44
N GLU A 128 -9.64 -30.87 11.62
CA GLU A 128 -10.28 -31.68 10.57
C GLU A 128 -11.55 -31.01 10.05
N ARG A 129 -12.31 -30.37 10.93
CA ARG A 129 -13.52 -29.62 10.55
C ARG A 129 -13.20 -28.47 9.61
N LEU A 130 -12.13 -27.71 9.89
CA LEU A 130 -11.69 -26.60 9.06
C LEU A 130 -11.24 -27.10 7.68
N HIS A 131 -10.48 -28.19 7.66
CA HIS A 131 -10.06 -28.85 6.43
C HIS A 131 -11.28 -29.32 5.59
N GLU A 132 -12.27 -29.93 6.22
CA GLU A 132 -13.49 -30.37 5.56
C GLU A 132 -14.29 -29.20 4.92
N ILE A 133 -14.40 -28.06 5.60
CA ILE A 133 -15.08 -26.87 5.08
C ILE A 133 -14.46 -26.46 3.74
N PHE A 134 -13.15 -26.35 3.66
CA PHE A 134 -12.44 -25.92 2.45
C PHE A 134 -12.38 -26.95 1.34
N THR A 135 -12.40 -28.25 1.67
CA THR A 135 -12.25 -29.31 0.65
C THR A 135 -13.59 -29.84 0.13
N LYS A 136 -14.66 -29.73 0.95
CA LYS A 136 -15.99 -30.27 0.61
C LYS A 136 -17.03 -29.21 0.24
N TYR A 137 -17.00 -28.05 0.90
CA TYR A 137 -18.10 -27.10 0.85
C TYR A 137 -17.73 -25.74 0.23
N CYS A 138 -16.45 -25.43 0.10
CA CYS A 138 -15.98 -24.18 -0.45
C CYS A 138 -15.03 -24.39 -1.62
N LYS A 139 -15.21 -23.61 -2.68
CA LYS A 139 -14.15 -23.39 -3.69
C LYS A 139 -13.63 -21.97 -3.50
N THR A 140 -12.32 -21.84 -3.32
CA THR A 140 -11.68 -20.53 -3.14
C THR A 140 -11.32 -19.88 -4.48
N HIS A 141 -11.07 -18.58 -4.48
CA HIS A 141 -10.58 -17.90 -5.69
C HIS A 141 -9.24 -18.47 -6.14
N ASN A 142 -8.38 -18.86 -5.20
CA ASN A 142 -7.08 -19.45 -5.46
C ASN A 142 -7.22 -20.75 -6.27
N GLU A 143 -8.10 -21.67 -5.86
CA GLU A 143 -8.38 -22.88 -6.64
C GLU A 143 -8.92 -22.53 -8.03
N GLY A 144 -9.86 -21.59 -8.12
CA GLY A 144 -10.41 -21.16 -9.40
C GLY A 144 -9.35 -20.60 -10.34
N VAL A 145 -8.42 -19.79 -9.82
CA VAL A 145 -7.30 -19.24 -10.59
C VAL A 145 -6.40 -20.35 -11.12
N PHE A 146 -5.95 -21.27 -10.27
CA PHE A 146 -5.03 -22.34 -10.69
C PHE A 146 -5.68 -23.38 -11.60
N ASP A 147 -6.99 -23.60 -11.50
CA ASP A 147 -7.75 -24.44 -12.45
C ASP A 147 -7.80 -23.80 -13.85
N ALA A 148 -7.80 -22.48 -13.93
CA ALA A 148 -7.99 -21.76 -15.18
C ALA A 148 -6.69 -21.18 -15.80
N TYR A 149 -5.59 -21.17 -15.08
CA TYR A 149 -4.31 -20.70 -15.62
C TYR A 149 -3.87 -21.52 -16.83
N THR A 150 -3.50 -20.80 -17.89
CA THR A 150 -2.84 -21.41 -19.04
C THR A 150 -1.40 -21.82 -18.68
N ASP A 151 -0.80 -22.68 -19.49
CA ASP A 151 0.61 -23.05 -19.29
C ASP A 151 1.57 -21.87 -19.43
N GLU A 152 1.23 -20.90 -20.26
CA GLU A 152 1.98 -19.66 -20.39
C GLU A 152 1.89 -18.82 -19.10
N MET A 153 0.71 -18.64 -18.54
CA MET A 153 0.52 -17.93 -17.26
C MET A 153 1.28 -18.62 -16.11
N LYS A 154 1.29 -19.95 -16.08
CA LYS A 154 2.09 -20.71 -15.11
C LYS A 154 3.59 -20.49 -15.32
N ARG A 155 4.08 -20.48 -16.57
CA ARG A 155 5.49 -20.24 -16.88
C ARG A 155 5.94 -18.82 -16.50
N VAL A 156 5.16 -17.78 -16.84
CA VAL A 156 5.53 -16.39 -16.48
C VAL A 156 5.52 -16.15 -14.98
N ARG A 157 4.63 -16.83 -14.23
CA ARG A 157 4.61 -16.84 -12.77
C ARG A 157 5.83 -17.57 -12.20
N HIS A 158 6.11 -18.78 -12.67
CA HIS A 158 7.24 -19.61 -12.22
C HIS A 158 8.60 -18.92 -12.46
N ASN A 159 8.77 -18.30 -13.63
CA ASN A 159 9.99 -17.60 -14.00
C ASN A 159 10.07 -16.16 -13.46
N HIS A 160 9.15 -15.75 -12.61
CA HIS A 160 9.14 -14.42 -11.99
C HIS A 160 9.18 -13.25 -12.99
N ILE A 161 8.60 -13.43 -14.17
CA ILE A 161 8.27 -12.31 -15.07
C ILE A 161 7.13 -11.48 -14.47
N LEU A 162 6.09 -12.17 -13.97
CA LEU A 162 5.03 -11.57 -13.16
C LEU A 162 5.19 -12.03 -11.71
N THR A 163 5.24 -11.08 -10.77
CA THR A 163 5.45 -11.37 -9.36
C THR A 163 4.48 -10.58 -8.48
N GLY A 164 4.06 -11.18 -7.35
CA GLY A 164 3.09 -10.56 -6.44
C GLY A 164 1.67 -10.59 -6.99
N LEU A 165 1.34 -11.56 -7.84
CA LEU A 165 -0.01 -11.77 -8.35
C LEU A 165 -0.97 -12.06 -7.19
N PRO A 166 -2.18 -11.43 -7.14
CA PRO A 166 -3.17 -11.71 -6.09
C PRO A 166 -3.92 -13.01 -6.39
N ASP A 167 -3.19 -14.06 -6.74
CA ASP A 167 -3.71 -15.39 -7.02
C ASP A 167 -3.82 -16.27 -5.79
N THR A 168 -3.12 -15.92 -4.70
CA THR A 168 -3.08 -16.69 -3.46
C THR A 168 -3.57 -15.91 -2.23
N TYR A 169 -3.88 -14.64 -2.36
CA TYR A 169 -4.37 -13.76 -1.29
C TYR A 169 -5.48 -12.84 -1.81
N GLY A 170 -6.06 -12.01 -0.95
CA GLY A 170 -7.14 -11.10 -1.31
C GLY A 170 -6.72 -10.03 -2.32
N ARG A 171 -7.68 -9.48 -3.04
CA ARG A 171 -7.48 -8.47 -4.09
C ARG A 171 -6.88 -7.17 -3.57
N GLY A 172 -7.30 -6.73 -2.39
CA GLY A 172 -6.61 -5.80 -1.52
C GLY A 172 -6.46 -4.34 -1.96
N ARG A 173 -7.24 -3.85 -2.90
CA ARG A 173 -7.20 -2.45 -3.33
C ARG A 173 -8.58 -1.79 -3.35
N ILE A 174 -9.35 -2.06 -2.29
CA ILE A 174 -10.63 -1.41 -2.00
C ILE A 174 -10.42 -0.60 -0.72
N VAL A 175 -10.84 0.64 -0.73
CA VAL A 175 -10.92 1.48 0.48
C VAL A 175 -12.40 1.76 0.73
N GLY A 176 -12.98 1.05 1.69
CA GLY A 176 -14.33 1.34 2.14
C GLY A 176 -14.40 2.75 2.73
N ASP A 177 -15.46 3.50 2.41
CA ASP A 177 -15.67 4.79 3.06
C ASP A 177 -16.25 4.57 4.46
N TYR A 178 -15.39 4.22 5.43
CA TYR A 178 -15.75 3.91 6.81
C TYR A 178 -16.40 5.09 7.54
N ARG A 179 -16.20 6.32 7.04
CA ARG A 179 -16.84 7.54 7.55
C ARG A 179 -18.35 7.49 7.41
N ARG A 180 -18.87 6.75 6.41
CA ARG A 180 -20.31 6.57 6.18
C ARG A 180 -21.00 5.92 7.37
N VAL A 181 -20.34 4.98 8.04
CA VAL A 181 -20.89 4.30 9.22
C VAL A 181 -21.14 5.29 10.35
N ALA A 182 -20.18 6.17 10.61
CA ALA A 182 -20.29 7.21 11.63
C ALA A 182 -21.33 8.29 11.26
N LEU A 183 -21.32 8.77 10.01
CA LEU A 183 -22.18 9.89 9.60
C LEU A 183 -23.65 9.50 9.45
N TYR A 184 -23.94 8.31 8.91
CA TYR A 184 -25.31 7.93 8.54
C TYR A 184 -25.91 6.83 9.41
N GLY A 185 -25.09 5.96 9.99
CA GLY A 185 -25.52 4.71 10.59
C GLY A 185 -25.90 3.64 9.56
N ILE A 186 -25.92 2.39 9.98
CA ILE A 186 -26.09 1.25 9.07
C ILE A 186 -27.50 1.17 8.46
N ASP A 187 -28.55 1.55 9.20
CA ASP A 187 -29.92 1.43 8.68
C ASP A 187 -30.14 2.36 7.47
N PHE A 188 -29.60 3.57 7.50
CA PHE A 188 -29.64 4.47 6.36
C PHE A 188 -28.88 3.90 5.16
N LEU A 189 -27.70 3.32 5.37
CA LEU A 189 -26.91 2.71 4.30
C LEU A 189 -27.61 1.49 3.67
N ILE A 190 -28.31 0.68 4.48
CA ILE A 190 -29.13 -0.43 3.96
C ILE A 190 -30.27 0.12 3.10
N GLU A 191 -30.98 1.16 3.57
CA GLU A 191 -32.06 1.78 2.80
C GLU A 191 -31.57 2.29 1.44
N GLN A 192 -30.42 2.98 1.40
CA GLN A 192 -29.81 3.43 0.14
C GLN A 192 -29.48 2.26 -0.82
N LYS A 193 -28.93 1.18 -0.31
CA LYS A 193 -28.63 -0.02 -1.11
C LYS A 193 -29.89 -0.73 -1.61
N GLU A 194 -30.98 -0.74 -0.82
CA GLU A 194 -32.28 -1.28 -1.29
C GLU A 194 -32.88 -0.40 -2.41
N ILE A 195 -32.76 0.93 -2.31
CA ILE A 195 -33.15 1.87 -3.39
C ILE A 195 -32.33 1.58 -4.65
N ASP A 196 -31.02 1.43 -4.55
CA ASP A 196 -30.14 1.12 -5.67
C ASP A 196 -30.53 -0.20 -6.32
N LYS A 197 -30.78 -1.23 -5.53
CA LYS A 197 -31.21 -2.55 -5.99
C LYS A 197 -32.56 -2.48 -6.71
N TYR A 198 -33.52 -1.70 -6.19
CA TYR A 198 -34.80 -1.47 -6.84
C TYR A 198 -34.63 -0.78 -8.20
N ASN A 199 -33.80 0.26 -8.27
CA ASN A 199 -33.51 0.98 -9.51
C ASN A 199 -32.81 0.11 -10.56
N CYS A 200 -31.86 -0.72 -10.15
CA CYS A 200 -31.26 -1.73 -11.01
C CYS A 200 -32.30 -2.71 -11.58
N GLY A 201 -33.35 -3.03 -10.83
CA GLY A 201 -34.43 -3.91 -11.26
C GLY A 201 -35.27 -3.38 -12.43
N LYS A 202 -35.24 -2.07 -12.69
CA LYS A 202 -35.89 -1.43 -13.82
C LYS A 202 -35.10 -1.54 -15.15
N ARG A 203 -33.86 -2.03 -15.06
CA ARG A 203 -32.94 -2.18 -16.22
C ARG A 203 -33.13 -3.55 -16.86
N SER A 204 -32.72 -3.69 -18.10
CA SER A 204 -32.67 -5.00 -18.77
C SER A 204 -31.76 -5.97 -18.02
N MET A 205 -32.19 -7.22 -17.82
CA MET A 205 -31.42 -8.25 -17.09
C MET A 205 -30.29 -8.82 -17.94
N SER A 206 -29.32 -7.98 -18.26
CA SER A 206 -28.02 -8.42 -18.78
C SER A 206 -27.19 -9.10 -17.69
N GLU A 207 -26.15 -9.83 -18.06
CA GLU A 207 -25.22 -10.45 -17.11
C GLU A 207 -24.68 -9.43 -16.10
N GLU A 208 -24.33 -8.23 -16.55
CA GLU A 208 -23.83 -7.15 -15.68
C GLU A 208 -24.88 -6.71 -14.65
N ILE A 209 -26.15 -6.56 -15.06
CA ILE A 209 -27.23 -6.15 -14.15
C ILE A 209 -27.58 -7.27 -13.16
N ILE A 210 -27.60 -8.51 -13.60
CA ILE A 210 -27.84 -9.68 -12.73
C ILE A 210 -26.74 -9.73 -11.67
N ARG A 211 -25.47 -9.63 -12.05
CA ARG A 211 -24.32 -9.61 -11.15
C ARG A 211 -24.41 -8.43 -10.17
N LEU A 212 -24.66 -7.21 -10.66
CA LEU A 212 -24.77 -6.03 -9.82
C LEU A 212 -25.87 -6.18 -8.75
N ARG A 213 -27.00 -6.74 -9.10
CA ARG A 213 -28.09 -7.01 -8.15
C ARG A 213 -27.73 -8.05 -7.09
N GLU A 214 -26.97 -9.08 -7.47
CA GLU A 214 -26.43 -10.07 -6.53
C GLU A 214 -25.40 -9.41 -5.59
N GLU A 215 -24.47 -8.63 -6.13
CA GLU A 215 -23.47 -7.88 -5.36
C GLU A 215 -24.13 -6.93 -4.33
N ILE A 216 -25.16 -6.17 -4.75
CA ILE A 216 -25.91 -5.30 -3.82
C ILE A 216 -26.57 -6.13 -2.72
N SER A 217 -27.10 -7.31 -3.04
CA SER A 217 -27.70 -8.20 -2.02
C SER A 217 -26.65 -8.69 -1.01
N MET A 218 -25.42 -8.98 -1.47
CA MET A 218 -24.31 -9.35 -0.60
C MET A 218 -23.85 -8.17 0.27
N GLN A 219 -23.82 -6.95 -0.29
CA GLN A 219 -23.53 -5.72 0.44
C GLN A 219 -24.55 -5.47 1.56
N ILE A 220 -25.86 -5.61 1.29
CA ILE A 220 -26.91 -5.47 2.30
C ILE A 220 -26.76 -6.51 3.41
N LYS A 221 -26.42 -7.75 3.06
CA LYS A 221 -26.10 -8.79 4.04
C LYS A 221 -24.91 -8.38 4.93
N ALA A 222 -23.82 -7.91 4.32
CA ALA A 222 -22.62 -7.47 5.04
C ALA A 222 -22.92 -6.32 6.01
N LEU A 223 -23.74 -5.33 5.61
CA LEU A 223 -24.18 -4.26 6.50
C LEU A 223 -24.97 -4.79 7.70
N LYS A 224 -25.87 -5.77 7.49
CA LYS A 224 -26.62 -6.41 8.58
C LYS A 224 -25.72 -7.20 9.53
N GLU A 225 -24.68 -7.85 9.00
CA GLU A 225 -23.69 -8.56 9.83
C GLU A 225 -22.80 -7.58 10.60
N MET A 226 -22.46 -6.43 10.02
CA MET A 226 -21.71 -5.37 10.69
C MET A 226 -22.48 -4.83 11.93
N LYS A 227 -23.80 -4.68 11.85
CA LYS A 227 -24.65 -4.35 13.04
C LYS A 227 -24.50 -5.41 14.13
N LYS A 228 -24.65 -6.69 13.77
CA LYS A 228 -24.51 -7.80 14.73
C LYS A 228 -23.12 -7.85 15.37
N MET A 229 -22.08 -7.56 14.60
CA MET A 229 -20.72 -7.47 15.12
C MET A 229 -20.60 -6.36 16.18
N ALA A 230 -21.17 -5.18 15.94
CA ALA A 230 -21.16 -4.09 16.92
C ALA A 230 -22.00 -4.44 18.17
N GLU A 231 -23.15 -5.10 18.01
CA GLU A 231 -23.99 -5.59 19.10
C GLU A 231 -23.26 -6.55 20.05
N ILE A 232 -22.32 -7.38 19.55
CA ILE A 232 -21.48 -8.26 20.38
C ILE A 232 -20.66 -7.43 21.39
N TYR A 233 -20.27 -6.21 21.03
CA TYR A 233 -19.54 -5.28 21.91
C TYR A 233 -20.48 -4.34 22.69
N GLY A 234 -21.79 -4.50 22.57
CA GLY A 234 -22.81 -3.68 23.27
C GLY A 234 -23.13 -2.35 22.60
N TYR A 235 -22.79 -2.18 21.31
CA TYR A 235 -23.04 -0.95 20.56
C TYR A 235 -24.13 -1.13 19.50
N ASP A 236 -24.99 -0.10 19.37
CA ASP A 236 -25.96 0.00 18.27
C ASP A 236 -25.52 1.02 17.23
N ILE A 237 -24.96 0.54 16.12
CA ILE A 237 -24.52 1.36 14.99
C ILE A 237 -25.61 1.56 13.93
N SER A 238 -26.88 1.27 14.24
CA SER A 238 -27.99 1.47 13.32
C SER A 238 -28.23 2.95 13.00
N GLN A 239 -27.90 3.85 13.95
CA GLN A 239 -28.08 5.29 13.84
C GLN A 239 -26.74 6.03 13.72
N PRO A 240 -26.74 7.27 13.22
CA PRO A 240 -25.57 8.13 13.18
C PRO A 240 -24.89 8.28 14.55
N ALA A 241 -23.57 8.41 14.57
CA ALA A 241 -22.79 8.71 15.76
C ALA A 241 -23.23 10.04 16.39
N GLN A 242 -23.38 10.06 17.72
CA GLN A 242 -23.85 11.23 18.45
C GLN A 242 -22.73 12.18 18.88
N ASN A 243 -21.53 11.65 19.08
CA ASN A 243 -20.37 12.36 19.61
C ASN A 243 -19.07 11.81 19.02
N ALA A 244 -17.93 12.41 19.37
CA ALA A 244 -16.62 12.02 18.87
C ALA A 244 -16.24 10.57 19.22
N ARG A 245 -16.59 10.10 20.42
CA ARG A 245 -16.28 8.71 20.86
C ARG A 245 -17.01 7.70 19.99
N GLU A 246 -18.31 7.94 19.74
CA GLU A 246 -19.09 7.10 18.83
C GLU A 246 -18.59 7.21 17.38
N ALA A 247 -18.25 8.42 16.90
CA ALA A 247 -17.76 8.59 15.54
C ALA A 247 -16.51 7.78 15.28
N VAL A 248 -15.54 7.78 16.19
CA VAL A 248 -14.32 6.97 16.11
C VAL A 248 -14.66 5.47 16.18
N GLN A 249 -15.53 5.06 17.10
CA GLN A 249 -15.91 3.66 17.27
C GLN A 249 -16.70 3.10 16.08
N TRP A 250 -17.68 3.86 15.52
CA TRP A 250 -18.47 3.46 14.34
C TRP A 250 -17.60 3.31 13.11
N LEU A 251 -16.70 4.29 12.88
CA LEU A 251 -15.71 4.23 11.82
C LEU A 251 -14.83 2.99 11.97
N TYR A 252 -14.35 2.71 13.18
CA TYR A 252 -13.53 1.53 13.44
C TYR A 252 -14.31 0.22 13.23
N PHE A 253 -15.59 0.13 13.58
CA PHE A 253 -16.39 -1.07 13.29
C PHE A 253 -16.53 -1.30 11.78
N GLY A 254 -16.67 -0.25 10.97
CA GLY A 254 -16.61 -0.36 9.51
C GLY A 254 -15.29 -0.96 9.02
N TYR A 255 -14.18 -0.46 9.53
CA TYR A 255 -12.84 -0.98 9.22
C TYR A 255 -12.64 -2.41 9.75
N LEU A 256 -13.07 -2.70 10.97
CA LEU A 256 -12.97 -4.03 11.57
C LEU A 256 -13.76 -5.09 10.78
N ALA A 257 -14.90 -4.72 10.23
CA ALA A 257 -15.69 -5.60 9.35
C ALA A 257 -14.90 -6.00 8.10
N ALA A 258 -14.19 -5.05 7.49
CA ALA A 258 -13.30 -5.32 6.38
C ALA A 258 -12.13 -6.24 6.79
N VAL A 259 -11.47 -5.95 7.90
CA VAL A 259 -10.36 -6.75 8.46
C VAL A 259 -10.77 -8.19 8.74
N LYS A 260 -11.99 -8.41 9.25
CA LYS A 260 -12.50 -9.76 9.57
C LYS A 260 -12.91 -10.57 8.34
N THR A 261 -13.17 -9.93 7.22
CA THR A 261 -13.72 -10.59 6.02
C THR A 261 -12.76 -10.61 4.84
N GLN A 262 -11.66 -9.89 4.87
CA GLN A 262 -10.69 -9.82 3.79
C GLN A 262 -9.31 -10.33 4.23
N ASN A 263 -8.60 -10.99 3.33
CA ASN A 263 -7.18 -11.33 3.52
C ASN A 263 -6.31 -10.24 2.88
N GLY A 264 -6.32 -9.07 3.51
CA GLY A 264 -5.82 -7.84 2.94
C GLY A 264 -4.37 -7.87 2.46
N ALA A 265 -4.20 -7.75 1.16
CA ALA A 265 -2.96 -7.23 0.63
C ALA A 265 -2.83 -5.73 0.94
N ALA A 266 -3.98 -5.03 1.15
CA ALA A 266 -4.00 -3.67 1.69
C ALA A 266 -5.30 -3.45 2.48
N MET A 267 -5.14 -3.03 3.72
CA MET A 267 -6.25 -2.66 4.61
C MET A 267 -6.21 -1.16 4.88
N SER A 268 -6.27 -0.36 3.81
CA SER A 268 -6.21 1.10 3.89
C SER A 268 -7.38 1.67 4.69
N VAL A 269 -7.08 2.62 5.56
CA VAL A 269 -8.07 3.29 6.42
C VAL A 269 -8.74 4.45 5.70
N GLY A 270 -7.96 5.14 4.86
CA GLY A 270 -8.42 6.26 4.08
C GLY A 270 -8.33 7.61 4.79
N ARG A 271 -8.97 8.60 4.20
CA ARG A 271 -8.92 10.01 4.61
C ARG A 271 -9.90 10.30 5.74
N VAL A 272 -9.59 9.84 6.95
CA VAL A 272 -10.48 9.93 8.12
C VAL A 272 -10.18 11.08 9.07
N SER A 273 -8.98 11.66 8.99
CA SER A 273 -8.48 12.64 9.94
C SER A 273 -9.37 13.89 10.03
N THR A 274 -9.57 14.58 8.92
CA THR A 274 -10.38 15.81 8.84
C THR A 274 -11.86 15.55 9.17
N PHE A 275 -12.39 14.39 8.78
CA PHE A 275 -13.74 13.97 9.14
C PHE A 275 -13.93 13.83 10.65
N LEU A 276 -13.05 13.11 11.31
CA LEU A 276 -13.15 12.91 12.77
C LEU A 276 -12.93 14.22 13.55
N ASP A 277 -12.11 15.12 13.02
CA ASP A 277 -11.88 16.43 13.64
C ASP A 277 -13.17 17.24 13.80
N ILE A 278 -14.13 17.09 12.89
CA ILE A 278 -15.42 17.79 12.93
C ILE A 278 -16.18 17.42 14.22
N TYR A 279 -16.23 16.14 14.55
CA TYR A 279 -16.88 15.66 15.79
C TYR A 279 -16.08 16.03 17.04
N ILE A 280 -14.75 15.86 16.98
CA ILE A 280 -13.86 16.18 18.10
C ILE A 280 -13.90 17.69 18.41
N THR A 281 -13.83 18.55 17.40
CA THR A 281 -13.88 20.01 17.58
C THR A 281 -15.23 20.45 18.15
N ARG A 282 -16.35 19.86 17.71
CA ARG A 282 -17.66 20.13 18.28
C ARG A 282 -17.69 19.80 19.78
N ASP A 283 -17.26 18.59 20.13
CA ASP A 283 -17.35 18.09 21.51
C ASP A 283 -16.35 18.85 22.45
N LEU A 284 -15.19 19.26 21.93
CA LEU A 284 -14.27 20.16 22.65
C LEU A 284 -14.91 21.51 22.91
N ASN A 285 -15.60 22.11 21.93
CA ASN A 285 -16.27 23.41 22.06
C ASN A 285 -17.46 23.32 23.03
N GLU A 286 -18.14 22.19 23.09
CA GLU A 286 -19.24 21.94 24.03
C GLU A 286 -18.76 21.57 25.45
N GLY A 287 -17.45 21.36 25.63
CA GLY A 287 -16.84 20.94 26.90
C GLY A 287 -17.16 19.51 27.32
N THR A 288 -17.64 18.69 26.41
CA THR A 288 -17.94 17.25 26.63
C THR A 288 -16.74 16.36 26.37
N LEU A 289 -15.68 16.91 25.82
CA LEU A 289 -14.40 16.27 25.55
C LEU A 289 -13.26 17.22 25.91
N THR A 290 -12.12 16.69 26.37
CA THR A 290 -10.88 17.43 26.62
C THR A 290 -9.84 17.11 25.55
N GLU A 291 -8.80 17.96 25.38
CA GLU A 291 -7.69 17.69 24.44
C GLU A 291 -6.97 16.35 24.77
N SER A 292 -6.85 16.00 26.05
CA SER A 292 -6.27 14.74 26.50
C SER A 292 -7.12 13.54 26.09
N GLU A 293 -8.45 13.61 26.26
CA GLU A 293 -9.37 12.56 25.82
C GLU A 293 -9.46 12.46 24.29
N ALA A 294 -9.37 13.59 23.59
CA ALA A 294 -9.29 13.60 22.13
C ALA A 294 -8.06 12.86 21.61
N GLN A 295 -6.90 13.10 22.22
CA GLN A 295 -5.66 12.37 21.88
C GLN A 295 -5.77 10.89 22.24
N GLU A 296 -6.34 10.56 23.40
CA GLU A 296 -6.56 9.17 23.84
C GLU A 296 -7.41 8.37 22.84
N LEU A 297 -8.48 8.96 22.30
CA LEU A 297 -9.30 8.32 21.27
C LEU A 297 -8.49 7.97 20.02
N ILE A 298 -7.62 8.88 19.57
CA ILE A 298 -6.79 8.67 18.39
C ILE A 298 -5.67 7.66 18.68
N ASP A 299 -5.03 7.73 19.85
CA ASP A 299 -4.02 6.74 20.26
C ASP A 299 -4.62 5.32 20.29
N HIS A 300 -5.81 5.16 20.89
CA HIS A 300 -6.48 3.86 20.96
C HIS A 300 -6.95 3.35 19.59
N LEU A 301 -7.41 4.22 18.69
CA LEU A 301 -7.72 3.86 17.32
C LEU A 301 -6.47 3.35 16.59
N VAL A 302 -5.34 4.05 16.71
CA VAL A 302 -4.07 3.66 16.09
C VAL A 302 -3.54 2.35 16.68
N MET A 303 -3.71 2.08 17.99
CA MET A 303 -3.38 0.77 18.58
C MET A 303 -4.12 -0.37 17.87
N LYS A 304 -5.39 -0.17 17.50
CA LYS A 304 -6.17 -1.19 16.79
C LYS A 304 -5.59 -1.50 15.41
N PHE A 305 -5.14 -0.49 14.68
CA PHE A 305 -4.48 -0.71 13.38
C PHE A 305 -3.17 -1.49 13.52
N ARG A 306 -2.41 -1.26 14.60
CA ARG A 306 -1.15 -1.96 14.89
C ARG A 306 -1.32 -3.43 15.28
N MET A 307 -2.53 -3.89 15.56
CA MET A 307 -2.82 -5.29 15.96
C MET A 307 -3.31 -6.18 14.83
N VAL A 308 -3.60 -5.64 13.66
CA VAL A 308 -4.12 -6.43 12.51
C VAL A 308 -3.04 -7.41 12.02
N LYS A 309 -3.38 -8.70 11.98
CA LYS A 309 -2.50 -9.79 11.58
C LYS A 309 -3.25 -10.82 10.74
N PHE A 310 -2.63 -11.29 9.67
CA PHE A 310 -3.18 -12.34 8.81
C PHE A 310 -2.27 -13.59 8.84
N ALA A 311 -2.87 -14.77 8.69
CA ALA A 311 -2.12 -16.00 8.46
C ALA A 311 -1.59 -16.00 7.02
N ARG A 312 -0.27 -15.88 6.85
CA ARG A 312 0.42 -15.80 5.56
C ARG A 312 1.53 -16.83 5.47
N ILE A 313 1.79 -17.33 4.28
CA ILE A 313 2.90 -18.26 4.02
C ILE A 313 4.24 -17.51 4.02
N GLN A 314 5.32 -18.24 4.28
CA GLN A 314 6.67 -17.68 4.34
C GLN A 314 7.07 -16.97 3.04
N SER A 315 6.76 -17.52 1.88
CA SER A 315 7.07 -16.90 0.59
C SER A 315 6.37 -15.55 0.38
N TYR A 316 5.21 -15.32 1.01
CA TYR A 316 4.58 -14.01 1.03
C TYR A 316 5.39 -13.02 1.87
N ASN A 317 5.86 -13.45 3.04
CA ASN A 317 6.69 -12.62 3.92
C ASN A 317 8.06 -12.30 3.31
N GLU A 318 8.66 -13.22 2.56
CA GLU A 318 9.88 -12.98 1.78
C GLU A 318 9.63 -11.93 0.67
N LEU A 319 8.46 -11.98 0.01
CA LEU A 319 8.11 -11.06 -1.05
C LEU A 319 7.80 -9.65 -0.54
N PHE A 320 7.07 -9.53 0.56
CA PHE A 320 6.53 -8.25 1.06
C PHE A 320 7.13 -7.78 2.39
N SER A 321 7.99 -8.54 3.02
CA SER A 321 8.76 -8.24 4.24
C SER A 321 7.96 -7.67 5.42
N GLY A 322 8.24 -8.13 6.60
CA GLY A 322 7.73 -7.55 7.85
C GLY A 322 6.23 -7.71 8.09
N ASP A 323 5.54 -8.53 7.30
CA ASP A 323 4.11 -8.82 7.45
C ASP A 323 3.20 -7.57 7.37
N PRO A 324 3.35 -6.70 6.35
CA PRO A 324 2.61 -5.45 6.26
C PRO A 324 1.13 -5.71 6.00
N VAL A 325 0.27 -4.84 6.55
CA VAL A 325 -1.16 -4.79 6.23
C VAL A 325 -1.54 -3.54 5.44
N TRP A 326 -0.61 -2.58 5.32
CA TRP A 326 -0.79 -1.30 4.62
C TRP A 326 -2.08 -0.59 5.06
N ALA A 327 -2.22 -0.37 6.36
CA ALA A 327 -3.29 0.44 6.92
C ALA A 327 -3.02 1.93 6.65
N THR A 328 -3.06 2.31 5.37
CA THR A 328 -2.72 3.67 4.93
C THR A 328 -3.79 4.65 5.38
N LEU A 329 -3.34 5.76 5.97
CA LEU A 329 -4.16 6.81 6.53
C LEU A 329 -3.58 8.17 6.15
N GLU A 330 -4.40 9.02 5.51
CA GLU A 330 -3.96 10.29 4.97
C GLU A 330 -4.30 11.46 5.89
N VAL A 331 -3.37 12.43 5.94
CA VAL A 331 -3.53 13.72 6.62
C VAL A 331 -3.12 14.86 5.68
N GLY A 332 -3.69 16.04 5.89
CA GLY A 332 -3.35 17.23 5.08
C GLY A 332 -4.09 17.30 3.74
N GLY A 333 -3.43 17.83 2.72
CA GLY A 333 -4.01 18.11 1.40
C GLY A 333 -4.79 19.40 1.33
N LEU A 334 -5.33 19.71 0.14
CA LEU A 334 -6.09 20.92 -0.16
C LEU A 334 -7.49 20.55 -0.69
N GLY A 335 -8.48 21.39 -0.35
CA GLY A 335 -9.80 21.37 -0.98
C GLY A 335 -9.78 22.01 -2.38
N GLN A 336 -10.80 21.72 -3.18
CA GLN A 336 -10.99 22.38 -4.49
C GLN A 336 -11.26 23.89 -4.35
N ASP A 337 -11.74 24.32 -3.20
CA ASP A 337 -11.94 25.73 -2.86
C ASP A 337 -10.64 26.45 -2.42
N GLY A 338 -9.51 25.75 -2.43
CA GLY A 338 -8.19 26.26 -2.10
C GLY A 338 -7.86 26.31 -0.61
N ARG A 339 -8.80 25.99 0.28
CA ARG A 339 -8.51 25.82 1.71
C ARG A 339 -7.68 24.56 1.93
N HIS A 340 -6.69 24.60 2.82
CA HIS A 340 -6.02 23.38 3.25
C HIS A 340 -6.93 22.55 4.18
N GLN A 341 -6.76 21.23 4.15
CA GLN A 341 -7.52 20.30 5.00
C GLN A 341 -6.71 19.85 6.24
N VAL A 342 -5.68 20.59 6.59
CA VAL A 342 -4.97 20.43 7.87
C VAL A 342 -5.90 20.85 9.00
N THR A 343 -6.16 19.95 9.94
CA THR A 343 -6.92 20.19 11.16
C THR A 343 -6.09 19.77 12.37
N LYS A 344 -6.53 20.08 13.59
CA LYS A 344 -5.86 19.61 14.82
C LYS A 344 -5.69 18.10 14.82
N ASN A 345 -6.63 17.36 14.23
CA ASN A 345 -6.56 15.91 14.20
C ASN A 345 -5.45 15.36 13.28
N CYS A 346 -5.04 16.11 12.26
CA CYS A 346 -3.85 15.76 11.47
C CYS A 346 -2.59 15.70 12.36
N TYR A 347 -2.44 16.67 13.26
CA TYR A 347 -1.36 16.65 14.25
C TYR A 347 -1.50 15.49 15.24
N ARG A 348 -2.73 15.20 15.73
CA ARG A 348 -2.95 14.09 16.68
C ARG A 348 -2.56 12.74 16.10
N PHE A 349 -2.87 12.47 14.83
CA PHE A 349 -2.44 11.23 14.18
C PHE A 349 -0.91 11.13 14.05
N LEU A 350 -0.23 12.20 13.65
CA LEU A 350 1.24 12.22 13.63
C LEU A 350 1.84 12.06 15.03
N HIS A 351 1.20 12.65 16.04
CA HIS A 351 1.65 12.61 17.43
C HIS A 351 1.58 11.21 18.06
N THR A 352 0.78 10.31 17.51
CA THR A 352 0.76 8.89 17.96
C THR A 352 2.14 8.22 17.81
N LEU A 353 2.97 8.68 16.88
CA LEU A 353 4.35 8.22 16.71
C LEU A 353 5.28 8.65 17.85
N GLN A 354 4.94 9.73 18.55
CA GLN A 354 5.64 10.16 19.78
C GLN A 354 5.05 9.48 21.02
N ASN A 355 3.71 9.41 21.13
CA ASN A 355 3.02 8.81 22.29
C ASN A 355 3.26 7.31 22.42
N MET A 356 3.36 6.59 21.29
CA MET A 356 3.50 5.13 21.27
C MET A 356 4.74 4.63 20.50
N GLY A 357 5.61 5.56 20.08
CA GLY A 357 6.83 5.26 19.34
C GLY A 357 6.62 4.94 17.86
N PRO A 358 7.73 4.86 17.09
CA PRO A 358 7.73 4.54 15.67
C PRO A 358 6.99 3.24 15.37
N SER A 359 6.32 3.20 14.22
CA SER A 359 5.60 2.01 13.76
C SER A 359 5.39 2.03 12.25
N PRO A 360 5.43 0.86 11.58
CA PRO A 360 5.02 0.73 10.18
C PRO A 360 3.54 1.01 9.94
N GLU A 361 2.70 0.74 10.97
CA GLU A 361 1.25 0.87 10.86
C GLU A 361 0.68 1.85 11.91
N PRO A 362 -0.31 2.66 11.53
CA PRO A 362 -0.77 2.87 10.17
C PRO A 362 0.32 3.46 9.28
N ASN A 363 0.25 3.21 7.97
CA ASN A 363 1.12 3.84 6.99
C ASN A 363 0.70 5.31 6.81
N LEU A 364 1.19 6.18 7.69
CA LEU A 364 0.82 7.59 7.72
C LEU A 364 1.35 8.32 6.49
N THR A 365 0.43 8.93 5.74
CA THR A 365 0.70 9.65 4.49
C THR A 365 0.30 11.10 4.62
N VAL A 366 1.24 12.01 4.41
CA VAL A 366 0.95 13.44 4.26
C VAL A 366 0.65 13.73 2.80
N LEU A 367 -0.57 14.15 2.50
CA LEU A 367 -0.93 14.71 1.20
C LEU A 367 -0.35 16.12 1.13
N TYR A 368 0.83 16.22 0.52
CA TYR A 368 1.69 17.39 0.62
C TYR A 368 1.44 18.39 -0.49
N SER A 369 1.46 19.65 -0.12
CA SER A 369 1.56 20.79 -1.02
C SER A 369 2.45 21.84 -0.37
N PRO A 370 3.28 22.59 -1.11
CA PRO A 370 3.99 23.74 -0.59
C PRO A 370 3.07 24.81 0.06
N ARG A 371 1.77 24.78 -0.28
CA ARG A 371 0.74 25.68 0.24
C ARG A 371 0.15 25.26 1.60
N LEU A 372 0.55 24.13 2.15
CA LEU A 372 0.14 23.75 3.50
C LEU A 372 0.73 24.71 4.56
N PRO A 373 0.09 24.86 5.73
CA PRO A 373 0.61 25.69 6.82
C PRO A 373 2.04 25.31 7.19
N GLU A 374 2.90 26.31 7.33
CA GLU A 374 4.32 26.12 7.63
C GLU A 374 4.53 25.36 8.94
N ASN A 375 3.73 25.65 9.96
CA ASN A 375 3.76 24.92 11.23
C ASN A 375 3.51 23.42 11.05
N PHE A 376 2.56 23.05 10.19
CA PHE A 376 2.25 21.65 9.92
C PHE A 376 3.36 20.95 9.12
N LYS A 377 3.90 21.61 8.07
CA LYS A 377 5.01 21.08 7.29
C LYS A 377 6.22 20.79 8.17
N ASN A 378 6.60 21.75 9.01
CA ASN A 378 7.73 21.61 9.94
C ASN A 378 7.47 20.51 10.99
N TYR A 379 6.25 20.40 11.53
CA TYR A 379 5.91 19.35 12.47
C TYR A 379 6.00 17.96 11.83
N ALA A 380 5.41 17.76 10.64
CA ALA A 380 5.49 16.51 9.91
C ALA A 380 6.94 16.14 9.57
N ALA A 381 7.75 17.10 9.10
CA ALA A 381 9.17 16.89 8.81
C ALA A 381 9.95 16.50 10.08
N LYS A 382 9.69 17.15 11.22
CA LYS A 382 10.28 16.76 12.50
C LYS A 382 9.98 15.32 12.87
N ILE A 383 8.71 14.90 12.80
CA ILE A 383 8.31 13.51 13.06
C ILE A 383 8.99 12.52 12.07
N SER A 384 9.16 12.93 10.80
CA SER A 384 9.89 12.09 9.83
C SER A 384 11.37 11.94 10.20
N VAL A 385 12.04 13.00 10.62
CA VAL A 385 13.43 12.97 11.07
C VAL A 385 13.59 12.06 12.30
N GLU A 386 12.66 12.14 13.24
CA GLU A 386 12.68 11.34 14.48
C GLU A 386 12.37 9.85 14.24
N THR A 387 11.45 9.52 13.32
CA THR A 387 10.80 8.19 13.31
C THR A 387 10.92 7.41 12.00
N SER A 388 11.19 8.08 10.88
CA SER A 388 11.15 7.47 9.52
C SER A 388 9.83 6.71 9.24
N SER A 389 8.70 7.15 9.83
CA SER A 389 7.40 6.44 9.78
C SER A 389 6.37 7.11 8.87
N ILE A 390 6.70 8.23 8.22
CA ILE A 390 5.78 9.02 7.40
C ILE A 390 6.24 8.99 5.94
N GLN A 391 5.27 8.96 5.01
CA GLN A 391 5.49 9.24 3.59
C GLN A 391 4.76 10.49 3.15
N TYR A 392 5.17 11.03 2.00
CA TYR A 392 4.60 12.23 1.41
C TYR A 392 4.15 11.97 -0.01
N GLU A 393 2.97 12.44 -0.36
CA GLU A 393 2.43 12.38 -1.71
C GLU A 393 1.95 13.75 -2.17
N ASN A 394 2.23 14.08 -3.42
CA ASN A 394 2.00 15.41 -3.99
C ASN A 394 0.51 15.63 -4.29
N ASP A 395 -0.17 16.31 -3.39
CA ASP A 395 -1.58 16.66 -3.57
C ASP A 395 -1.85 17.53 -4.82
N ASP A 396 -0.88 18.36 -5.21
CA ASP A 396 -1.05 19.28 -6.35
C ASP A 396 -1.04 18.57 -7.71
N VAL A 397 -0.43 17.38 -7.83
CA VAL A 397 -0.52 16.56 -9.05
C VAL A 397 -1.63 15.51 -8.98
N MET A 398 -2.03 15.10 -7.77
CA MET A 398 -3.05 14.08 -7.57
C MET A 398 -4.47 14.64 -7.55
N ARG A 399 -4.70 15.73 -6.83
CA ARG A 399 -6.02 16.36 -6.69
C ARG A 399 -6.70 16.76 -8.00
N PRO A 400 -5.99 17.27 -9.03
CA PRO A 400 -6.62 17.55 -10.34
C PRO A 400 -7.21 16.31 -11.02
N ILE A 401 -6.72 15.12 -10.72
CA ILE A 401 -7.14 13.84 -11.33
C ILE A 401 -8.22 13.16 -10.48
N TRP A 402 -8.00 13.11 -9.14
CA TRP A 402 -8.82 12.32 -8.22
C TRP A 402 -9.83 13.14 -7.41
N GLY A 403 -9.86 14.48 -7.58
CA GLY A 403 -10.64 15.37 -6.72
C GLY A 403 -9.95 15.61 -5.37
N ASP A 404 -10.66 16.23 -4.43
CA ASP A 404 -10.11 16.59 -3.10
C ASP A 404 -10.51 15.62 -1.98
N ASP A 405 -11.24 14.55 -2.32
CA ASP A 405 -11.62 13.48 -1.39
C ASP A 405 -11.18 12.13 -1.96
N TYR A 406 -9.88 11.92 -2.03
CA TYR A 406 -9.26 10.67 -2.45
C TYR A 406 -8.49 10.04 -1.30
N SER A 407 -8.33 8.73 -1.37
CA SER A 407 -7.55 7.92 -0.44
C SER A 407 -6.44 7.18 -1.16
N ILE A 408 -5.41 6.79 -0.41
CA ILE A 408 -4.32 5.98 -0.92
C ILE A 408 -4.60 4.51 -0.66
N CYS A 409 -4.73 3.75 -1.75
CA CYS A 409 -4.87 2.30 -1.70
C CYS A 409 -3.49 1.66 -1.54
N CYS A 410 -3.24 0.98 -0.46
CA CYS A 410 -1.97 0.29 -0.20
C CYS A 410 -0.81 1.28 0.04
N CYS A 411 0.09 1.43 -0.92
CA CYS A 411 1.33 2.17 -0.78
C CYS A 411 1.23 3.61 -1.31
N VAL A 412 0.89 3.76 -2.60
CA VAL A 412 1.00 5.03 -3.34
C VAL A 412 -0.09 5.23 -4.42
N SER A 413 -1.07 4.35 -4.49
CA SER A 413 -2.11 4.39 -5.52
C SER A 413 -3.32 5.16 -5.01
N ALA A 414 -3.81 6.13 -5.78
CA ALA A 414 -4.99 6.90 -5.40
C ALA A 414 -6.30 6.30 -5.90
N THR A 415 -7.37 6.55 -5.16
CA THR A 415 -8.76 6.26 -5.54
C THR A 415 -9.69 7.29 -4.92
N GLN A 416 -10.76 7.70 -5.61
CA GLN A 416 -11.79 8.56 -5.01
C GLN A 416 -12.52 7.81 -3.91
N THR A 417 -12.49 8.37 -2.69
CA THR A 417 -13.05 7.71 -1.51
C THR A 417 -14.54 7.47 -1.66
N GLY A 418 -14.96 6.22 -1.49
CA GLY A 418 -16.37 5.82 -1.59
C GLY A 418 -16.94 5.78 -3.02
N LYS A 419 -16.17 6.05 -4.06
CA LYS A 419 -16.63 6.08 -5.46
C LYS A 419 -15.89 5.11 -6.38
N GLU A 420 -14.68 4.77 -6.03
CA GLU A 420 -13.79 3.98 -6.87
C GLU A 420 -13.20 2.78 -6.13
N MET A 421 -12.79 1.80 -6.88
CA MET A 421 -11.96 0.69 -6.40
C MET A 421 -10.87 0.37 -7.43
N GLN A 422 -9.80 -0.27 -6.98
CA GLN A 422 -8.72 -0.67 -7.86
C GLN A 422 -8.53 -2.18 -7.89
N PHE A 423 -8.43 -2.73 -9.08
CA PHE A 423 -7.94 -4.10 -9.27
C PHE A 423 -6.42 -4.14 -9.11
N PHE A 424 -5.94 -4.89 -8.12
CA PHE A 424 -4.50 -4.95 -7.80
C PHE A 424 -3.68 -5.59 -8.93
N GLY A 425 -2.54 -4.97 -9.25
CA GLY A 425 -1.83 -5.23 -10.49
C GLY A 425 -0.57 -6.08 -10.40
N ALA A 426 -0.07 -6.47 -9.24
CA ALA A 426 1.24 -7.14 -9.20
C ALA A 426 2.36 -6.31 -9.88
N ARG A 427 3.45 -6.97 -10.33
CA ARG A 427 4.57 -6.30 -11.02
C ARG A 427 5.10 -7.15 -12.15
N ALA A 428 5.45 -6.48 -13.27
CA ALA A 428 6.18 -7.08 -14.38
C ALA A 428 7.66 -6.77 -14.28
N ASN A 429 8.52 -7.79 -14.35
CA ASN A 429 9.97 -7.64 -14.33
C ASN A 429 10.49 -7.18 -15.70
N MET A 430 10.62 -5.88 -15.88
CA MET A 430 11.04 -5.25 -17.12
C MET A 430 12.50 -5.59 -17.50
N ALA A 431 13.36 -5.79 -16.48
CA ALA A 431 14.75 -6.16 -16.70
C ALA A 431 14.87 -7.56 -17.30
N LYS A 432 14.07 -8.53 -16.85
CA LYS A 432 13.99 -9.86 -17.49
C LYS A 432 13.43 -9.78 -18.91
N THR A 433 12.44 -8.92 -19.12
CA THR A 433 11.86 -8.72 -20.47
C THR A 433 12.88 -8.20 -21.45
N LEU A 434 13.79 -7.30 -21.01
CA LEU A 434 14.92 -6.85 -21.84
C LEU A 434 15.86 -8.02 -22.18
N LEU A 435 16.19 -8.88 -21.22
CA LEU A 435 17.00 -10.08 -21.46
C LEU A 435 16.31 -11.08 -22.41
N TYR A 436 14.99 -11.20 -22.34
CA TYR A 436 14.24 -12.02 -23.31
C TYR A 436 14.32 -11.46 -24.72
N ALA A 437 14.32 -10.15 -24.88
CA ALA A 437 14.52 -9.50 -26.18
C ALA A 437 15.93 -9.82 -26.77
N ILE A 438 16.94 -9.97 -25.91
CA ILE A 438 18.29 -10.35 -26.33
C ILE A 438 18.39 -11.85 -26.62
N ASN A 439 17.73 -12.69 -25.80
CA ASN A 439 17.91 -14.14 -25.78
C ASN A 439 16.79 -14.94 -26.49
N GLY A 440 15.98 -14.27 -27.33
CA GLY A 440 14.96 -14.99 -28.11
C GLY A 440 13.83 -15.59 -27.26
N GLY A 441 13.46 -14.93 -26.16
CA GLY A 441 12.40 -15.35 -25.26
C GLY A 441 12.82 -16.38 -24.21
N VAL A 442 14.09 -16.74 -24.13
CA VAL A 442 14.63 -17.71 -23.17
C VAL A 442 15.04 -17.02 -21.87
N ASP A 443 14.65 -17.60 -20.74
CA ASP A 443 15.01 -17.09 -19.42
C ASP A 443 16.51 -17.30 -19.10
N ALA A 444 17.18 -16.25 -18.63
CA ALA A 444 18.60 -16.30 -18.36
C ALA A 444 19.00 -17.18 -17.16
N LYS A 445 18.08 -17.43 -16.23
CA LYS A 445 18.33 -18.24 -15.02
C LYS A 445 17.89 -19.68 -15.16
N THR A 446 16.66 -19.93 -15.63
CA THR A 446 16.09 -21.27 -15.75
C THR A 446 16.39 -21.93 -17.08
N ARG A 447 16.78 -21.18 -18.10
CA ARG A 447 16.97 -21.62 -19.49
C ARG A 447 15.69 -22.10 -20.17
N GLU A 448 14.54 -21.86 -19.58
CA GLU A 448 13.26 -22.18 -20.18
C GLU A 448 12.86 -21.19 -21.28
N GLN A 449 12.19 -21.67 -22.31
CA GLN A 449 11.51 -20.82 -23.27
C GLN A 449 10.24 -20.26 -22.63
N CYS A 450 10.34 -19.08 -22.05
CA CYS A 450 9.22 -18.41 -21.33
C CYS A 450 8.46 -17.45 -22.24
N GLY A 451 9.15 -16.60 -22.96
CA GLY A 451 8.58 -15.67 -23.94
C GLY A 451 8.42 -16.28 -25.35
N PRO A 452 7.90 -15.50 -26.30
CA PRO A 452 7.83 -15.91 -27.70
C PRO A 452 9.19 -16.31 -28.25
N ARG A 453 9.21 -17.35 -29.06
CA ARG A 453 10.45 -17.88 -29.65
C ARG A 453 10.83 -17.08 -30.89
N PHE A 454 12.04 -16.53 -30.94
CA PHE A 454 12.65 -15.91 -32.10
C PHE A 454 14.19 -16.08 -32.04
N ARG A 455 14.87 -15.69 -33.12
CA ARG A 455 16.34 -15.82 -33.16
C ARG A 455 16.98 -14.85 -32.16
N PRO A 456 17.82 -15.32 -31.20
CA PRO A 456 18.55 -14.45 -30.28
C PRO A 456 19.50 -13.52 -31.03
N ILE A 457 19.94 -12.46 -30.36
CA ILE A 457 20.99 -11.56 -30.88
C ILE A 457 22.32 -12.32 -30.93
N THR A 458 22.91 -12.35 -32.10
CA THR A 458 24.20 -13.07 -32.36
C THR A 458 25.36 -12.15 -32.73
N SER A 459 25.12 -10.84 -32.88
CA SER A 459 26.16 -9.82 -33.08
C SER A 459 27.15 -9.79 -31.91
N GLU A 460 28.39 -9.43 -32.15
CA GLU A 460 29.44 -9.32 -31.11
C GLU A 460 29.10 -8.19 -30.14
N TYR A 461 28.60 -7.08 -30.65
CA TYR A 461 28.22 -5.91 -29.90
C TYR A 461 26.71 -5.70 -29.98
N LEU A 462 26.10 -5.33 -28.84
CA LEU A 462 24.70 -4.99 -28.75
C LEU A 462 24.48 -3.54 -29.22
N THR A 463 23.58 -3.34 -30.18
CA THR A 463 23.23 -2.02 -30.68
C THR A 463 21.75 -1.72 -30.41
N TRP A 464 21.41 -0.43 -30.29
CA TRP A 464 20.05 -0.03 -30.05
C TRP A 464 19.12 -0.34 -31.23
N GLU A 465 19.62 -0.19 -32.45
CA GLU A 465 18.89 -0.51 -33.70
C GLU A 465 18.48 -1.97 -33.77
N GLU A 466 19.28 -2.88 -33.22
CA GLU A 466 18.94 -4.32 -33.16
C GLU A 466 18.07 -4.66 -31.97
N LEU A 467 18.27 -4.02 -30.82
CA LEU A 467 17.59 -4.31 -29.56
C LEU A 467 16.17 -3.71 -29.52
N GLU A 468 15.99 -2.45 -29.94
CA GLU A 468 14.73 -1.72 -29.77
C GLU A 468 13.52 -2.44 -30.38
N PRO A 469 13.50 -2.88 -31.64
CA PRO A 469 12.34 -3.53 -32.21
C PRO A 469 12.00 -4.82 -31.46
N ARG A 470 12.99 -5.61 -31.07
CA ARG A 470 12.80 -6.86 -30.32
C ARG A 470 12.26 -6.60 -28.90
N PHE A 471 12.75 -5.54 -28.25
CA PHE A 471 12.27 -5.15 -26.95
C PHE A 471 10.82 -4.64 -27.01
N ARG A 472 10.45 -3.90 -28.08
CA ARG A 472 9.05 -3.51 -28.31
C ARG A 472 8.13 -4.72 -28.51
N ASP A 473 8.56 -5.74 -29.25
CA ASP A 473 7.81 -6.98 -29.44
C ASP A 473 7.65 -7.75 -28.12
N MET A 474 8.70 -7.79 -27.29
CA MET A 474 8.62 -8.40 -25.96
C MET A 474 7.68 -7.64 -25.03
N LEU A 475 7.64 -6.31 -25.13
CA LEU A 475 6.70 -5.50 -24.35
C LEU A 475 5.25 -5.70 -24.81
N ASP A 476 4.98 -5.97 -26.10
CA ASP A 476 3.64 -6.33 -26.58
C ASP A 476 3.20 -7.69 -26.01
N TRP A 477 4.06 -8.69 -26.05
CA TRP A 477 3.80 -9.99 -25.43
C TRP A 477 3.60 -9.87 -23.90
N LEU A 478 4.48 -9.12 -23.22
CA LEU A 478 4.37 -8.93 -21.78
C LEU A 478 3.03 -8.28 -21.40
N ALA A 479 2.61 -7.24 -22.14
CA ALA A 479 1.35 -6.56 -21.90
C ALA A 479 0.15 -7.51 -22.08
N ASP A 480 0.16 -8.36 -23.12
CA ASP A 480 -0.89 -9.35 -23.37
C ASP A 480 -1.00 -10.37 -22.23
N VAL A 481 0.09 -11.08 -21.91
CA VAL A 481 0.06 -12.11 -20.87
C VAL A 481 -0.23 -11.52 -19.48
N TYR A 482 0.23 -10.29 -19.22
CA TYR A 482 0.01 -9.62 -17.95
C TYR A 482 -1.45 -9.25 -17.74
N VAL A 483 -2.06 -8.57 -18.70
CA VAL A 483 -3.47 -8.16 -18.63
C VAL A 483 -4.38 -9.40 -18.57
N ASN A 484 -4.13 -10.42 -19.40
CA ASN A 484 -4.92 -11.64 -19.40
C ASN A 484 -4.82 -12.41 -18.08
N THR A 485 -3.63 -12.49 -17.49
CA THR A 485 -3.43 -13.11 -16.17
C THR A 485 -4.23 -12.39 -15.08
N LEU A 486 -4.18 -11.07 -15.04
CA LEU A 486 -4.93 -10.27 -14.07
C LEU A 486 -6.44 -10.32 -14.30
N ASN A 487 -6.91 -10.32 -15.55
CA ASN A 487 -8.32 -10.47 -15.88
C ASN A 487 -8.89 -11.78 -15.29
N LEU A 488 -8.16 -12.87 -15.45
CA LEU A 488 -8.53 -14.17 -14.89
C LEU A 488 -8.59 -14.13 -13.37
N ILE A 489 -7.58 -13.59 -12.73
CA ILE A 489 -7.50 -13.48 -11.27
C ILE A 489 -8.68 -12.69 -10.72
N HIS A 490 -8.93 -11.50 -11.25
CA HIS A 490 -10.00 -10.62 -10.75
C HIS A 490 -11.39 -11.18 -11.01
N TYR A 491 -11.59 -11.91 -12.11
CA TYR A 491 -12.82 -12.66 -12.34
C TYR A 491 -13.05 -13.71 -11.23
N MET A 492 -12.00 -14.45 -10.84
CA MET A 492 -12.10 -15.48 -9.82
C MET A 492 -12.32 -14.89 -8.41
N HIS A 493 -11.79 -13.71 -8.12
CA HIS A 493 -12.12 -12.99 -6.91
C HIS A 493 -13.61 -12.63 -6.84
N ASP A 494 -14.15 -11.99 -7.87
CA ASP A 494 -15.57 -11.63 -7.91
C ASP A 494 -16.48 -12.87 -7.84
N LYS A 495 -16.04 -14.00 -8.38
CA LYS A 495 -16.84 -15.23 -8.44
C LYS A 495 -16.87 -15.99 -7.12
N TYR A 496 -15.75 -16.14 -6.44
CA TYR A 496 -15.62 -17.01 -5.28
C TYR A 496 -15.48 -16.24 -3.96
N PHE A 497 -15.08 -15.00 -4.03
CA PHE A 497 -14.97 -14.17 -2.84
C PHE A 497 -15.10 -12.68 -3.14
N TYR A 498 -16.32 -12.21 -3.11
CA TYR A 498 -16.64 -10.79 -3.28
C TYR A 498 -16.47 -10.05 -1.95
N GLU A 499 -15.72 -8.95 -1.94
CA GLU A 499 -15.42 -8.15 -0.74
C GLU A 499 -16.61 -7.26 -0.34
N ALA A 500 -17.70 -7.89 0.07
CA ALA A 500 -18.99 -7.25 0.27
C ALA A 500 -18.99 -6.19 1.39
N ALA A 501 -18.19 -6.35 2.46
CA ALA A 501 -18.13 -5.39 3.57
C ALA A 501 -17.58 -4.03 3.15
N GLU A 502 -16.50 -4.01 2.35
CA GLU A 502 -15.92 -2.77 1.85
C GLU A 502 -16.76 -2.18 0.73
N MET A 503 -17.22 -3.02 -0.21
CA MET A 503 -18.06 -2.58 -1.31
C MET A 503 -19.43 -2.06 -0.87
N ALA A 504 -19.93 -2.46 0.29
CA ALA A 504 -21.13 -1.88 0.90
C ALA A 504 -20.95 -0.41 1.29
N LEU A 505 -19.71 0.01 1.52
CA LEU A 505 -19.34 1.37 1.90
C LEU A 505 -18.84 2.21 0.71
N ILE A 506 -19.07 1.73 -0.51
CA ILE A 506 -18.77 2.42 -1.78
C ILE A 506 -20.09 2.62 -2.56
N ASP A 507 -20.12 3.63 -3.42
CA ASP A 507 -21.26 3.87 -4.30
C ASP A 507 -21.54 2.66 -5.20
N THR A 508 -22.78 2.44 -5.54
CA THR A 508 -23.18 1.29 -6.36
C THR A 508 -22.66 1.41 -7.80
N ASP A 509 -22.58 2.62 -8.32
CA ASP A 509 -21.93 2.89 -9.64
C ASP A 509 -20.45 3.16 -9.45
N VAL A 510 -19.67 2.08 -9.43
CA VAL A 510 -18.24 2.10 -9.10
C VAL A 510 -17.38 2.28 -10.33
N ARG A 511 -16.57 3.33 -10.38
CA ARG A 511 -15.45 3.42 -11.34
C ARG A 511 -14.34 2.47 -10.88
N ARG A 512 -13.79 1.73 -11.85
CA ARG A 512 -12.72 0.74 -11.57
C ARG A 512 -11.45 1.09 -12.31
N THR A 513 -10.32 1.11 -11.62
CA THR A 513 -9.01 1.16 -12.22
C THR A 513 -8.38 -0.23 -12.24
N PHE A 514 -7.47 -0.45 -13.18
CA PHE A 514 -6.77 -1.72 -13.39
C PHE A 514 -5.28 -1.48 -13.25
N ALA A 515 -4.75 -1.77 -12.07
CA ALA A 515 -3.37 -1.51 -11.78
C ALA A 515 -2.45 -2.46 -12.55
N THR A 516 -1.34 -1.92 -13.01
CA THR A 516 -0.17 -2.65 -13.48
C THR A 516 1.08 -2.06 -12.82
N GLY A 517 2.24 -2.67 -12.98
CA GLY A 517 3.46 -2.11 -12.37
C GLY A 517 4.74 -2.62 -13.00
N ILE A 518 5.77 -1.78 -12.91
CA ILE A 518 7.10 -2.01 -13.45
C ILE A 518 8.09 -2.27 -12.31
N ALA A 519 8.85 -3.37 -12.41
CA ALA A 519 10.03 -3.65 -11.61
C ALA A 519 11.28 -3.61 -12.48
N GLY A 520 12.41 -3.17 -11.92
CA GLY A 520 13.69 -3.05 -12.62
C GLY A 520 13.77 -1.84 -13.54
N PHE A 521 12.99 -0.81 -13.30
CA PHE A 521 12.86 0.38 -14.14
C PHE A 521 14.21 1.06 -14.44
N SER A 522 14.94 1.48 -13.41
CA SER A 522 16.22 2.20 -13.55
C SER A 522 17.30 1.34 -14.22
N HIS A 523 17.33 0.03 -13.96
CA HIS A 523 18.26 -0.89 -14.60
C HIS A 523 17.99 -1.05 -16.10
N VAL A 524 16.73 -1.02 -16.51
CA VAL A 524 16.37 -1.02 -17.94
C VAL A 524 16.79 0.29 -18.59
N VAL A 525 16.55 1.42 -17.92
CA VAL A 525 16.98 2.75 -18.40
C VAL A 525 18.49 2.79 -18.57
N ASP A 526 19.25 2.41 -17.56
CA ASP A 526 20.73 2.40 -17.60
C ASP A 526 21.27 1.41 -18.64
N SER A 527 20.62 0.23 -18.80
CA SER A 527 20.99 -0.74 -19.84
C SER A 527 20.76 -0.19 -21.25
N ILE A 528 19.67 0.50 -21.49
CA ILE A 528 19.41 1.17 -22.77
C ILE A 528 20.43 2.30 -23.00
N CYS A 529 20.73 3.08 -21.97
CA CYS A 529 21.78 4.12 -22.05
C CYS A 529 23.15 3.53 -22.37
N ALA A 530 23.54 2.42 -21.75
CA ALA A 530 24.79 1.72 -22.07
C ALA A 530 24.84 1.32 -23.54
N VAL A 531 23.75 0.73 -24.06
CA VAL A 531 23.66 0.31 -25.47
C VAL A 531 23.67 1.50 -26.45
N LYS A 532 23.09 2.64 -26.06
CA LYS A 532 23.01 3.84 -26.92
C LYS A 532 24.27 4.70 -26.91
N TYR A 533 24.99 4.77 -25.80
CA TYR A 533 26.08 5.75 -25.60
C TYR A 533 27.44 5.15 -25.31
N ALA A 534 27.50 3.85 -25.03
CA ALA A 534 28.75 3.12 -24.86
C ALA A 534 28.85 1.95 -25.86
N LYS A 535 29.85 1.13 -25.74
CA LYS A 535 30.05 -0.05 -26.56
C LYS A 535 29.87 -1.29 -25.69
N VAL A 536 28.79 -2.04 -25.94
CA VAL A 536 28.40 -3.19 -25.15
C VAL A 536 28.73 -4.47 -25.90
N LYS A 537 29.76 -5.19 -25.44
CA LYS A 537 30.14 -6.49 -25.99
C LYS A 537 29.33 -7.60 -25.29
N ILE A 538 28.78 -8.52 -26.08
CA ILE A 538 28.04 -9.67 -25.59
C ILE A 538 28.98 -10.82 -25.31
N ILE A 539 28.94 -11.35 -24.09
CA ILE A 539 29.64 -12.55 -23.66
C ILE A 539 28.71 -13.76 -23.72
N ARG A 540 29.15 -14.84 -24.39
CA ARG A 540 28.38 -16.06 -24.57
C ARG A 540 29.04 -17.23 -23.85
N ASP A 541 28.19 -18.17 -23.39
CA ASP A 541 28.66 -19.45 -22.88
C ASP A 541 28.95 -20.45 -24.03
N GLU A 542 29.39 -21.64 -23.67
CA GLU A 542 29.76 -22.71 -24.61
C GLU A 542 28.58 -23.14 -25.52
N THR A 543 27.35 -22.88 -25.12
CA THR A 543 26.15 -23.15 -25.91
C THR A 543 25.76 -22.01 -26.86
N GLY A 544 26.51 -20.91 -26.82
CA GLY A 544 26.21 -19.68 -27.58
C GLY A 544 25.13 -18.80 -26.97
N PHE A 545 24.70 -19.06 -25.72
CA PHE A 545 23.74 -18.26 -25.02
C PHE A 545 24.38 -17.00 -24.45
N ASN A 546 23.67 -15.85 -24.52
CA ASN A 546 24.16 -14.57 -24.01
C ASN A 546 24.07 -14.55 -22.48
N VAL A 547 25.19 -14.55 -21.77
CA VAL A 547 25.27 -14.69 -20.31
C VAL A 547 25.78 -13.45 -19.59
N ASP A 548 26.54 -12.59 -20.27
CA ASP A 548 27.14 -11.40 -19.65
C ASP A 548 27.41 -10.30 -20.68
N TYR A 549 27.81 -9.13 -20.21
CA TYR A 549 28.09 -7.95 -21.02
C TYR A 549 29.32 -7.23 -20.50
N GLU A 550 30.21 -6.86 -21.42
CA GLU A 550 31.36 -5.96 -21.15
C GLU A 550 31.06 -4.60 -21.76
N VAL A 551 31.16 -3.54 -20.94
CA VAL A 551 30.85 -2.17 -21.36
C VAL A 551 32.15 -1.37 -21.45
N GLU A 552 32.43 -0.87 -22.63
CA GLU A 552 33.55 0.03 -22.91
C GLU A 552 33.03 1.47 -23.08
N GLY A 553 33.58 2.40 -22.29
CA GLY A 553 33.18 3.82 -22.30
C GLY A 553 32.15 4.18 -21.22
N ASP A 554 31.96 5.47 -21.08
CA ASP A 554 31.01 6.04 -20.14
C ASP A 554 29.63 6.26 -20.80
N PHE A 555 28.58 6.14 -20.03
CA PHE A 555 27.21 6.41 -20.45
C PHE A 555 26.43 7.13 -19.36
N PRO A 556 25.40 7.93 -19.74
CA PRO A 556 24.55 8.61 -18.76
C PRO A 556 23.76 7.59 -17.95
N ARG A 557 23.67 7.80 -16.63
CA ARG A 557 22.89 6.97 -15.72
C ARG A 557 21.74 7.76 -15.13
N TYR A 558 20.62 7.13 -15.01
CA TYR A 558 19.42 7.69 -14.37
C TYR A 558 19.70 8.06 -12.91
N GLY A 559 19.15 9.21 -12.47
CA GLY A 559 19.35 9.73 -11.11
C GLY A 559 20.47 10.77 -10.98
N ASN A 560 20.94 11.36 -12.09
CA ASN A 560 21.95 12.40 -12.10
C ASN A 560 21.52 13.72 -12.75
N ASP A 561 20.22 13.89 -12.97
CA ASP A 561 19.64 15.03 -13.70
C ASP A 561 20.21 15.19 -15.13
N ASP A 562 20.47 14.07 -15.78
CA ASP A 562 20.96 14.00 -17.16
C ASP A 562 19.81 13.69 -18.11
N ASP A 563 19.43 14.67 -18.93
CA ASP A 563 18.29 14.56 -19.84
C ASP A 563 18.37 13.34 -20.78
N ARG A 564 19.57 12.89 -21.17
CA ARG A 564 19.76 11.71 -22.02
C ARG A 564 19.24 10.44 -21.36
N ALA A 565 19.46 10.27 -20.05
CA ALA A 565 18.94 9.14 -19.29
C ALA A 565 17.46 9.34 -18.92
N ASP A 566 17.08 10.56 -18.54
CA ASP A 566 15.71 10.88 -18.12
C ASP A 566 14.71 10.77 -19.29
N GLU A 567 15.12 11.10 -20.53
CA GLU A 567 14.32 10.85 -21.75
C GLU A 567 14.12 9.35 -22.02
N VAL A 568 15.12 8.52 -21.79
CA VAL A 568 14.98 7.05 -21.88
C VAL A 568 14.02 6.54 -20.82
N ALA A 569 14.09 7.05 -19.59
CA ALA A 569 13.15 6.72 -18.51
C ALA A 569 11.70 7.04 -18.91
N LEU A 570 11.46 8.22 -19.44
CA LEU A 570 10.15 8.63 -19.94
C LEU A 570 9.66 7.75 -21.10
N TRP A 571 10.57 7.37 -22.02
CA TRP A 571 10.25 6.49 -23.14
C TRP A 571 9.81 5.09 -22.66
N VAL A 572 10.51 4.49 -21.68
CA VAL A 572 10.16 3.18 -21.10
C VAL A 572 8.76 3.22 -20.50
N LEU A 573 8.48 4.23 -19.66
CA LEU A 573 7.19 4.39 -19.00
C LEU A 573 6.05 4.55 -20.02
N LYS A 574 6.17 5.48 -20.95
CA LYS A 574 5.14 5.77 -21.97
C LYS A 574 4.91 4.57 -22.89
N THR A 575 5.98 3.90 -23.30
CA THR A 575 5.88 2.75 -24.21
C THR A 575 5.12 1.60 -23.56
N PHE A 576 5.46 1.25 -22.31
CA PHE A 576 4.79 0.15 -21.62
C PHE A 576 3.31 0.45 -21.36
N LEU A 577 2.97 1.63 -20.83
CA LEU A 577 1.58 2.01 -20.59
C LEU A 577 0.75 2.00 -21.89
N ALA A 578 1.33 2.51 -23.00
CA ALA A 578 0.63 2.50 -24.28
C ALA A 578 0.29 1.07 -24.77
N LYS A 579 1.15 0.09 -24.46
CA LYS A 579 0.91 -1.32 -24.79
C LYS A 579 -0.17 -1.93 -23.89
N ILE A 580 -0.12 -1.71 -22.59
CA ILE A 580 -1.15 -2.14 -21.64
C ILE A 580 -2.53 -1.60 -22.06
N LYS A 581 -2.65 -0.33 -22.43
CA LYS A 581 -3.92 0.31 -22.84
C LYS A 581 -4.56 -0.25 -24.11
N ARG A 582 -3.88 -1.08 -24.87
CA ARG A 582 -4.45 -1.77 -26.07
C ARG A 582 -5.33 -2.97 -25.72
N HIS A 583 -5.22 -3.48 -24.51
CA HIS A 583 -5.89 -4.70 -24.08
C HIS A 583 -7.20 -4.41 -23.35
N ARG A 584 -8.18 -5.29 -23.56
CA ARG A 584 -9.43 -5.22 -22.80
C ARG A 584 -9.21 -5.73 -21.38
N THR A 585 -9.59 -4.92 -20.41
CA THR A 585 -9.48 -5.21 -18.99
C THR A 585 -10.78 -5.76 -18.41
N TYR A 586 -10.68 -6.52 -17.33
CA TYR A 586 -11.83 -7.04 -16.62
C TYR A 586 -12.78 -5.93 -16.19
N ARG A 587 -14.10 -6.10 -16.46
CA ARG A 587 -15.17 -5.13 -16.20
C ARG A 587 -14.93 -3.75 -16.85
N ASN A 588 -14.20 -3.70 -17.93
CA ASN A 588 -13.82 -2.46 -18.66
C ASN A 588 -13.15 -1.42 -17.73
N SER A 589 -12.37 -1.89 -16.75
CA SER A 589 -11.63 -1.04 -15.84
C SER A 589 -10.53 -0.24 -16.55
N GLU A 590 -10.24 0.95 -16.07
CA GLU A 590 -9.24 1.84 -16.67
C GLU A 590 -7.81 1.39 -16.32
N PRO A 591 -6.96 1.07 -17.32
CA PRO A 591 -5.59 0.65 -17.05
C PRO A 591 -4.74 1.79 -16.50
N THR A 592 -4.07 1.52 -15.38
CA THR A 592 -3.05 2.37 -14.75
C THR A 592 -1.73 1.61 -14.67
N THR A 593 -0.62 2.31 -14.40
CA THR A 593 0.66 1.67 -14.12
C THR A 593 1.38 2.37 -12.97
N SER A 594 2.31 1.65 -12.35
CA SER A 594 3.18 2.17 -11.31
C SER A 594 4.64 1.87 -11.59
N ILE A 595 5.52 2.65 -10.99
CA ILE A 595 6.94 2.34 -10.83
C ILE A 595 7.16 2.11 -9.33
N LEU A 596 6.93 0.86 -8.91
CA LEU A 596 6.92 0.47 -7.50
C LEU A 596 7.31 -1.01 -7.37
N THR A 597 8.28 -1.34 -6.52
CA THR A 597 8.71 -2.73 -6.30
C THR A 597 8.38 -3.27 -4.92
N ILE A 598 8.05 -2.41 -3.95
CA ILE A 598 8.00 -2.80 -2.54
C ILE A 598 9.40 -3.33 -2.13
N THR A 599 9.52 -4.26 -1.22
CA THR A 599 10.77 -4.98 -0.90
C THR A 599 11.03 -6.17 -1.83
N SER A 600 10.12 -6.41 -2.76
CA SER A 600 10.25 -7.48 -3.76
C SER A 600 11.41 -7.26 -4.75
N ASN A 601 12.04 -6.07 -4.73
CA ASN A 601 13.24 -5.78 -5.52
C ASN A 601 14.36 -6.81 -5.27
N VAL A 602 14.50 -7.33 -4.06
CA VAL A 602 15.46 -8.39 -3.72
C VAL A 602 15.08 -9.68 -4.46
N VAL A 603 13.82 -10.10 -4.38
CA VAL A 603 13.31 -11.31 -5.06
C VAL A 603 13.44 -11.16 -6.58
N TYR A 604 13.04 -10.03 -7.15
CA TYR A 604 13.21 -9.80 -8.60
C TYR A 604 14.67 -9.88 -9.02
N GLY A 605 15.59 -9.31 -8.24
CA GLY A 605 17.02 -9.38 -8.51
C GLY A 605 17.56 -10.80 -8.48
N LYS A 606 17.14 -11.60 -7.50
CA LYS A 606 17.55 -13.01 -7.36
C LYS A 606 17.25 -13.84 -8.62
N TYR A 607 16.15 -13.56 -9.29
CA TYR A 607 15.72 -14.27 -10.50
C TYR A 607 16.11 -13.57 -11.82
N THR A 608 16.88 -12.47 -11.79
CA THR A 608 17.30 -11.72 -12.98
C THR A 608 18.78 -11.99 -13.29
N GLY A 609 19.11 -12.24 -14.56
CA GLY A 609 20.49 -12.45 -15.07
C GLY A 609 21.31 -11.15 -15.06
N ASN A 610 22.56 -11.23 -15.57
CA ASN A 610 23.41 -10.06 -15.80
C ASN A 610 22.75 -9.10 -16.79
N LEU A 611 22.92 -7.79 -16.58
CA LEU A 611 22.34 -6.74 -17.42
C LEU A 611 23.41 -5.88 -18.10
N PRO A 612 23.09 -5.27 -19.26
CA PRO A 612 24.02 -4.40 -19.98
C PRO A 612 24.47 -3.15 -19.21
N ASP A 613 23.80 -2.74 -18.14
CA ASP A 613 24.21 -1.64 -17.25
C ASP A 613 25.38 -2.00 -16.31
N GLY A 614 25.80 -3.27 -16.31
CA GLY A 614 26.82 -3.83 -15.43
C GLY A 614 26.29 -4.50 -14.16
N ARG A 615 24.96 -4.55 -13.94
CA ARG A 615 24.36 -5.25 -12.80
C ARG A 615 24.62 -6.76 -12.89
N ARG A 616 25.03 -7.36 -11.79
CA ARG A 616 25.32 -8.80 -11.70
C ARG A 616 24.08 -9.61 -11.34
N ALA A 617 24.00 -10.82 -11.90
CA ALA A 617 22.93 -11.77 -11.63
C ALA A 617 22.81 -12.07 -10.14
N GLY A 618 21.58 -12.08 -9.63
CA GLY A 618 21.29 -12.36 -8.24
C GLY A 618 21.34 -11.15 -7.31
N THR A 619 21.94 -10.02 -7.70
CA THR A 619 21.90 -8.81 -6.88
C THR A 619 20.50 -8.17 -6.91
N PRO A 620 20.05 -7.49 -5.84
CA PRO A 620 18.76 -6.80 -5.83
C PRO A 620 18.62 -5.80 -7.00
N LEU A 621 17.41 -5.62 -7.50
CA LEU A 621 17.09 -4.50 -8.37
C LEU A 621 16.88 -3.24 -7.53
N ALA A 622 17.04 -2.06 -8.13
CA ALA A 622 16.72 -0.81 -7.46
C ALA A 622 15.21 -0.75 -7.08
N PRO A 623 14.84 -0.23 -5.91
CA PRO A 623 13.45 -0.17 -5.50
C PRO A 623 12.69 0.96 -6.21
N GLY A 624 11.51 0.64 -6.74
CA GLY A 624 10.63 1.63 -7.37
C GLY A 624 11.30 2.43 -8.48
N ALA A 625 11.17 3.74 -8.40
CA ALA A 625 11.77 4.71 -9.33
C ALA A 625 13.15 5.21 -8.86
N ASN A 626 13.71 4.63 -7.81
CA ASN A 626 15.05 4.97 -7.36
C ASN A 626 16.09 4.65 -8.44
N PRO A 627 17.17 5.44 -8.55
CA PRO A 627 18.31 5.11 -9.38
C PRO A 627 18.94 3.76 -9.03
N SER A 628 19.64 3.16 -10.00
CA SER A 628 20.40 1.94 -9.79
C SER A 628 21.51 2.15 -8.75
N TYR A 629 21.84 1.13 -7.97
CA TYR A 629 22.89 1.21 -6.95
C TYR A 629 24.22 1.69 -7.53
N GLY A 630 24.77 2.75 -6.92
CA GLY A 630 26.02 3.36 -7.37
C GLY A 630 25.93 4.22 -8.64
N ALA A 631 24.73 4.42 -9.19
CA ALA A 631 24.51 5.29 -10.34
C ALA A 631 24.52 6.78 -9.96
N GLU A 632 24.02 7.11 -8.79
CA GLU A 632 23.92 8.49 -8.29
C GLU A 632 25.30 9.05 -7.92
N LYS A 633 25.72 10.09 -8.62
CA LYS A 633 27.03 10.76 -8.41
C LYS A 633 26.89 12.24 -8.10
N ASN A 634 25.73 12.84 -8.42
CA ASN A 634 25.53 14.29 -8.38
C ASN A 634 24.76 14.78 -7.13
N GLY A 635 24.53 13.90 -6.13
CA GLY A 635 23.88 14.24 -4.85
C GLY A 635 22.37 14.09 -4.87
N LEU A 636 21.76 14.40 -3.71
CA LEU A 636 20.33 14.21 -3.45
C LEU A 636 19.44 14.97 -4.44
N LEU A 637 19.74 16.24 -4.69
CA LEU A 637 18.87 17.07 -5.54
C LEU A 637 18.86 16.62 -6.99
N ALA A 638 20.00 16.13 -7.52
CA ALA A 638 20.05 15.58 -8.87
C ALA A 638 19.23 14.26 -8.99
N SER A 639 19.31 13.40 -7.97
CA SER A 639 18.48 12.19 -7.89
C SER A 639 17.00 12.51 -7.88
N LEU A 640 16.59 13.44 -7.03
CA LEU A 640 15.20 13.91 -6.95
C LEU A 640 14.72 14.54 -8.26
N ASN A 641 15.56 15.35 -8.93
CA ASN A 641 15.22 15.97 -10.21
C ASN A 641 14.94 14.95 -11.32
N SER A 642 15.75 13.90 -11.44
CA SER A 642 15.51 12.82 -12.42
C SER A 642 14.15 12.14 -12.18
N VAL A 643 13.81 11.82 -10.92
CA VAL A 643 12.52 11.22 -10.60
C VAL A 643 11.35 12.19 -10.85
N ALA A 644 11.53 13.48 -10.57
CA ALA A 644 10.50 14.51 -10.78
C ALA A 644 10.14 14.72 -12.25
N LYS A 645 11.01 14.33 -13.19
CA LYS A 645 10.75 14.38 -14.64
C LYS A 645 9.81 13.28 -15.13
N LEU A 646 9.46 12.29 -14.28
CA LEU A 646 8.47 11.26 -14.60
C LEU A 646 7.06 11.80 -14.33
N PRO A 647 6.22 12.05 -15.39
CA PRO A 647 4.92 12.66 -15.18
C PRO A 647 3.94 11.67 -14.54
N TYR A 648 3.28 12.11 -13.46
CA TYR A 648 2.32 11.29 -12.73
C TYR A 648 1.17 10.77 -13.61
N GLU A 649 0.73 11.54 -14.60
CA GLU A 649 -0.33 11.16 -15.54
C GLU A 649 -0.08 9.86 -16.32
N TYR A 650 1.20 9.44 -16.45
CA TYR A 650 1.58 8.17 -17.07
C TYR A 650 1.77 7.03 -16.04
N ALA A 651 1.71 7.33 -14.76
CA ALA A 651 1.90 6.37 -13.67
C ALA A 651 0.90 6.61 -12.53
N LEU A 652 -0.40 6.58 -12.86
CA LEU A 652 -1.49 6.87 -11.93
C LEU A 652 -1.60 5.88 -10.76
N ASP A 653 -0.95 4.73 -10.86
CA ASP A 653 -0.80 3.75 -9.79
C ASP A 653 0.45 4.00 -8.92
N GLY A 654 1.16 5.09 -9.18
CA GLY A 654 2.19 5.69 -8.34
C GLY A 654 3.63 5.54 -8.83
N ILE A 655 4.47 6.52 -8.44
CA ILE A 655 5.91 6.56 -8.69
C ILE A 655 6.61 6.60 -7.33
N SER A 656 7.07 5.43 -6.86
CA SER A 656 7.70 5.33 -5.54
C SER A 656 9.15 5.78 -5.57
N ASN A 657 9.49 6.75 -4.70
CA ASN A 657 10.85 7.22 -4.47
C ASN A 657 11.17 7.16 -2.98
N THR A 658 12.29 6.54 -2.61
CA THR A 658 12.75 6.40 -1.23
C THR A 658 14.15 6.93 -1.09
N GLN A 659 14.34 7.95 -0.26
CA GLN A 659 15.64 8.57 -0.03
C GLN A 659 16.11 8.31 1.41
N THR A 660 17.37 7.91 1.55
CA THR A 660 18.06 7.85 2.83
C THR A 660 19.03 9.01 2.91
N ILE A 661 18.89 9.85 3.91
CA ILE A 661 19.65 11.09 4.08
C ILE A 661 20.41 11.02 5.40
N SER A 662 21.71 11.29 5.37
CA SER A 662 22.49 11.44 6.59
C SER A 662 21.97 12.65 7.39
N PRO A 663 21.76 12.54 8.71
CA PRO A 663 21.27 13.65 9.53
C PRO A 663 22.07 14.94 9.34
N ASP A 664 23.39 14.85 9.22
CA ASP A 664 24.28 16.00 9.07
C ASP A 664 24.12 16.74 7.73
N THR A 665 23.56 16.05 6.71
CA THR A 665 23.23 16.68 5.42
C THR A 665 22.06 17.64 5.55
N LEU A 666 21.12 17.36 6.46
CA LEU A 666 19.95 18.20 6.72
C LEU A 666 20.22 19.35 7.72
N GLY A 667 21.21 19.20 8.60
CA GLY A 667 21.54 20.21 9.61
C GLY A 667 22.04 19.60 10.91
N HIS A 668 22.38 20.45 11.87
CA HIS A 668 22.97 20.05 13.14
C HIS A 668 21.95 19.98 14.29
N THR A 669 20.83 20.71 14.18
CA THR A 669 19.72 20.65 15.14
C THR A 669 18.49 20.01 14.50
N ASP A 670 17.55 19.55 15.33
CA ASP A 670 16.31 18.93 14.81
C ASP A 670 15.44 19.94 14.07
N GLU A 671 15.45 21.20 14.49
CA GLU A 671 14.78 22.32 13.82
C GLU A 671 15.38 22.60 12.44
N GLU A 672 16.72 22.66 12.33
CA GLU A 672 17.40 22.83 11.05
C GLU A 672 17.11 21.66 10.12
N ARG A 673 17.15 20.43 10.61
CA ARG A 673 16.85 19.22 9.84
C ARG A 673 15.43 19.24 9.29
N ALA A 674 14.45 19.61 10.12
CA ALA A 674 13.05 19.72 9.71
C ALA A 674 12.86 20.79 8.64
N GLN A 675 13.41 21.99 8.83
CA GLN A 675 13.31 23.11 7.88
C GLN A 675 13.99 22.79 6.55
N THR A 676 15.16 22.17 6.59
CA THR A 676 15.88 21.74 5.37
C THR A 676 15.08 20.68 4.62
N LEU A 677 14.51 19.70 5.34
CA LEU A 677 13.67 18.69 4.73
C LEU A 677 12.42 19.29 4.07
N VAL A 678 11.75 20.27 4.73
CA VAL A 678 10.64 21.03 4.13
C VAL A 678 11.09 21.73 2.84
N SER A 679 12.24 22.40 2.85
CA SER A 679 12.76 23.08 1.66
C SER A 679 13.04 22.13 0.50
N VAL A 680 13.59 20.95 0.79
CA VAL A 680 13.81 19.87 -0.20
C VAL A 680 12.48 19.38 -0.78
N MET A 681 11.48 19.12 0.08
CA MET A 681 10.15 18.67 -0.35
C MET A 681 9.42 19.74 -1.16
N ASP A 682 9.45 21.02 -0.74
CA ASP A 682 8.84 22.11 -1.49
C ASP A 682 9.43 22.21 -2.91
N GLY A 683 10.76 22.08 -3.03
CA GLY A 683 11.45 22.08 -4.32
C GLY A 683 11.09 20.88 -5.19
N TYR A 684 11.09 19.67 -4.61
CA TYR A 684 10.80 18.43 -5.29
C TYR A 684 9.35 18.35 -5.80
N PHE A 685 8.37 18.66 -4.94
CA PHE A 685 6.97 18.58 -5.30
C PHE A 685 6.52 19.70 -6.23
N THR A 686 7.11 20.89 -6.14
CA THR A 686 6.87 21.99 -7.10
C THR A 686 7.30 21.61 -8.53
N ARG A 687 8.27 20.70 -8.68
CA ARG A 687 8.69 20.16 -9.98
C ARG A 687 7.74 19.10 -10.55
N GLY A 688 6.67 18.76 -9.86
CA GLY A 688 5.65 17.79 -10.30
C GLY A 688 5.96 16.34 -9.89
N ALA A 689 6.92 16.11 -9.01
CA ALA A 689 7.16 14.78 -8.44
C ALA A 689 5.94 14.25 -7.70
N HIS A 690 5.77 12.91 -7.68
CA HIS A 690 4.59 12.29 -7.09
C HIS A 690 4.75 11.95 -5.61
N HIS A 691 5.80 11.21 -5.24
CA HIS A 691 5.90 10.57 -3.91
C HIS A 691 7.32 10.61 -3.36
N LEU A 692 7.42 10.70 -2.04
CA LEU A 692 8.68 10.65 -1.31
C LEU A 692 8.55 9.87 0.01
N ASN A 693 9.37 8.85 0.16
CA ASN A 693 9.74 8.26 1.44
C ASN A 693 11.06 8.86 1.91
N VAL A 694 11.14 9.21 3.18
CA VAL A 694 12.36 9.78 3.78
C VAL A 694 12.81 8.92 4.95
N ASN A 695 14.06 8.51 4.91
CA ASN A 695 14.80 7.93 6.03
C ASN A 695 15.89 8.91 6.48
N VAL A 696 15.97 9.19 7.77
CA VAL A 696 17.00 10.10 8.32
C VAL A 696 17.80 9.34 9.38
N PHE A 697 18.86 8.69 8.95
CA PHE A 697 19.81 7.99 9.83
C PHE A 697 21.13 7.68 9.09
N GLY A 698 22.17 7.38 9.88
CA GLY A 698 23.46 6.92 9.34
C GLY A 698 23.48 5.41 9.09
N VAL A 699 24.31 4.96 8.15
CA VAL A 699 24.49 3.54 7.80
C VAL A 699 24.99 2.71 9.00
N GLU A 700 25.74 3.31 9.90
CA GLU A 700 26.27 2.62 11.10
C GLU A 700 25.15 2.16 12.04
N LYS A 701 24.05 2.93 12.16
CA LYS A 701 22.88 2.52 12.94
C LYS A 701 22.21 1.28 12.36
N LEU A 702 22.12 1.18 11.01
CA LEU A 702 21.58 -0.01 10.34
C LEU A 702 22.45 -1.26 10.60
N LYS A 703 23.77 -1.10 10.50
CA LYS A 703 24.71 -2.19 10.76
C LYS A 703 24.62 -2.67 12.20
N ASP A 704 24.58 -1.75 13.17
CA ASP A 704 24.45 -2.09 14.58
C ASP A 704 23.10 -2.79 14.87
N ALA A 705 21.99 -2.30 14.27
CA ALA A 705 20.68 -2.94 14.41
C ALA A 705 20.62 -4.34 13.77
N MET A 706 21.37 -4.56 12.68
CA MET A 706 21.47 -5.86 12.01
C MET A 706 22.28 -6.88 12.83
N GLU A 707 23.31 -6.42 13.56
CA GLU A 707 24.19 -7.27 14.37
C GLU A 707 23.67 -7.46 15.81
N HIS A 708 22.90 -6.50 16.32
CA HIS A 708 22.38 -6.45 17.68
C HIS A 708 20.86 -6.20 17.75
N PRO A 709 20.03 -7.03 17.06
CA PRO A 709 18.58 -6.82 17.01
C PRO A 709 17.86 -6.94 18.35
N GLU A 710 18.53 -7.51 19.36
CA GLU A 710 18.04 -7.68 20.74
C GLU A 710 18.03 -6.37 21.55
N LYS A 711 18.75 -5.32 21.12
CA LYS A 711 18.80 -4.04 21.83
C LYS A 711 17.40 -3.40 21.88
N PRO A 712 16.95 -2.89 23.04
CA PRO A 712 15.60 -2.34 23.19
C PRO A 712 15.28 -1.18 22.23
N GLU A 713 16.27 -0.37 21.89
CA GLU A 713 16.16 0.76 20.96
C GLU A 713 15.80 0.34 19.52
N TYR A 714 16.08 -0.90 19.13
CA TYR A 714 15.76 -1.42 17.81
C TYR A 714 14.43 -2.15 17.73
N ALA A 715 13.77 -2.41 18.85
CA ALA A 715 12.49 -3.13 18.90
C ALA A 715 11.39 -2.52 18.01
N ASN A 716 11.39 -1.19 17.87
CA ASN A 716 10.47 -0.44 17.03
C ASN A 716 11.20 0.42 15.96
N PHE A 717 12.48 0.13 15.72
CA PHE A 717 13.23 0.86 14.70
C PHE A 717 12.60 0.66 13.33
N THR A 718 11.92 1.70 12.87
CA THR A 718 11.14 1.70 11.63
C THR A 718 11.93 2.37 10.52
N ILE A 719 11.88 1.77 9.34
CA ILE A 719 12.47 2.31 8.11
C ILE A 719 11.45 2.34 6.99
N ARG A 720 11.58 3.31 6.10
CA ARG A 720 10.84 3.37 4.83
C ARG A 720 11.60 2.53 3.80
N VAL A 721 10.88 1.69 3.06
CA VAL A 721 11.53 0.78 2.09
C VAL A 721 11.16 1.07 0.64
N SER A 722 9.88 1.05 0.28
CA SER A 722 9.37 1.45 -1.04
C SER A 722 7.84 1.52 -0.97
N GLY A 723 7.30 2.70 -0.70
CA GLY A 723 5.86 2.94 -0.56
C GLY A 723 5.26 2.52 0.80
N TYR A 724 6.04 1.96 1.72
CA TYR A 724 5.62 1.63 3.09
C TYR A 724 6.80 1.54 4.05
N ALA A 725 6.52 1.37 5.33
CA ALA A 725 7.53 1.18 6.37
C ALA A 725 7.54 -0.25 6.89
N VAL A 726 8.67 -0.65 7.46
CA VAL A 726 8.86 -1.93 8.15
C VAL A 726 9.71 -1.72 9.40
N LYS A 727 9.62 -2.64 10.35
CA LYS A 727 10.63 -2.71 11.40
C LYS A 727 11.89 -3.34 10.81
N PHE A 728 13.02 -2.67 10.92
CA PHE A 728 14.28 -3.11 10.31
C PHE A 728 14.69 -4.50 10.76
N ILE A 729 14.48 -4.82 12.04
CA ILE A 729 14.83 -6.12 12.63
C ILE A 729 13.92 -7.28 12.17
N ASP A 730 12.76 -6.99 11.58
CA ASP A 730 11.82 -8.00 11.04
C ASP A 730 12.14 -8.36 9.57
N LEU A 731 13.09 -7.67 8.94
CA LEU A 731 13.57 -7.97 7.59
C LEU A 731 14.46 -9.22 7.58
N THR A 732 14.44 -9.96 6.45
CA THR A 732 15.46 -10.99 6.23
C THR A 732 16.86 -10.38 6.12
N ARG A 733 17.90 -11.16 6.39
CA ARG A 733 19.29 -10.69 6.29
C ARG A 733 19.60 -10.09 4.91
N GLU A 734 19.16 -10.75 3.84
CA GLU A 734 19.33 -10.26 2.46
C GLU A 734 18.67 -8.89 2.24
N GLN A 735 17.50 -8.67 2.84
CA GLN A 735 16.79 -7.40 2.76
C GLN A 735 17.42 -6.30 3.61
N GLN A 736 17.95 -6.64 4.78
CA GLN A 736 18.73 -5.70 5.61
C GLN A 736 20.00 -5.26 4.87
N GLU A 737 20.71 -6.19 4.25
CA GLU A 737 21.89 -5.91 3.42
C GLU A 737 21.55 -5.03 2.21
N ASP A 738 20.40 -5.27 1.55
CA ASP A 738 19.89 -4.41 0.48
C ASP A 738 19.66 -2.97 0.96
N VAL A 739 19.01 -2.80 2.11
CA VAL A 739 18.75 -1.47 2.69
C VAL A 739 20.07 -0.75 3.05
N ILE A 740 21.04 -1.48 3.60
CA ILE A 740 22.38 -0.95 3.92
C ILE A 740 23.16 -0.56 2.66
N ALA A 741 22.98 -1.31 1.57
CA ALA A 741 23.64 -1.04 0.30
C ALA A 741 23.04 0.16 -0.46
N ARG A 742 21.83 0.63 -0.09
CA ARG A 742 21.23 1.83 -0.64
C ARG A 742 22.07 3.05 -0.28
N GLN A 743 22.25 3.94 -1.24
CA GLN A 743 23.06 5.12 -1.02
C GLN A 743 22.40 6.03 0.04
N ALA A 744 23.14 6.32 1.11
CA ALA A 744 22.80 7.41 2.01
C ALA A 744 23.42 8.70 1.48
N HIS A 745 22.59 9.69 1.21
CA HIS A 745 23.07 10.99 0.74
C HIS A 745 23.79 11.75 1.87
N THR A 746 25.04 12.04 1.65
CA THR A 746 25.91 12.83 2.55
C THR A 746 26.14 14.26 2.02
N ARG A 747 25.52 14.61 0.89
CA ARG A 747 25.51 15.95 0.28
C ARG A 747 24.18 16.18 -0.47
N MET A 748 23.80 17.46 -0.54
CA MET A 748 22.64 17.90 -1.33
C MET A 748 22.85 17.74 -2.83
#